data_c4d8a0eaaa9bffd3d7ddb70936de91e2
#
_entry.id   c4d8a0eaaa9bffd3d7ddb70936de91e2
#
_cell.length_a   1.000
_cell.length_b   1.000
_cell.length_c   1.000
_cell.angle_alpha   90.00
_cell.angle_beta   90.00
_cell.angle_gamma   90.00
#
_symmetry.space_group_name_H-M   'P 1'
#
loop_
_entity.id
_entity.type
_entity.pdbx_description
1 polymer ?
#
loop_
_entity_poly.entity_id
_entity_poly.type
_entity_poly.pdbx_seq_one_letter_code
_entity_poly.pdbx_strand_id
1 'polypeptide(L)'
;MKPTAGPVPSDEFVLAKIHDSVSQHAAEGPGWLFLETAGGVHSPGPSGTPQADLYAPLRAPVILVGDAKLGGISQTISAYESLRIRGHNIESILLFQDIKYENYQYLKDYFAKLGGISVDTVPEPPARLDNEQEDIEQMKEYYTSLSNGSVHHVLESLDKRGQERISRLESLSEKASNHIWYPFTQQKLVSANTIAAIDSAHGDYFQVLNKNSDNLLQPAFDGSASWWSQGLGHANSRLTLAAAYAAGRYGHVMFAEAIHEPALALAEMLLRGAENPRFSRVFYSDNGSTGCEVAVKMALRAARLRYGWGPNDNVHILGLKGSYHGDTIGAMDCAEPCVYNEKIEWYEGKGYWFDYPTIQCVKGKWVVNVPEALRDDLGEGSQLKSISEVFNLESRLNTEQYRKYERYIESVLEKLQAAGRKFGALMMEPIILGAGGMIFVDPLFQRALVDVVRRSPHLFGQGETPNDPLSWSGLPVVFDEVFTGLYRLGRFTAASFLGTDADISVNAKLLTGGLVPLCTTMASESIFDAFKSDDKSDALLHGHSYTAHAVGCQVAVESVQEMQNMETQGAWEWAENDWAEPESQAWSAWSRDFVNNVSHNQQVLGVWALGSVLAISLRDDDGVGYKSLAAKKLQTHLREGTGSWNAHSRVLGNVFYVMAGQKTSQQSIEELQGLLLGALSK
;
A
#
# COMPACT_ATOMS: atom_id res chain seq x y z
N MET A 1 -8.62 31.74 -22.64
CA MET A 1 -7.80 31.48 -23.86
C MET A 1 -8.57 30.54 -24.77
N LYS A 2 -8.58 30.74 -26.09
CA LYS A 2 -9.12 29.72 -27.01
C LYS A 2 -8.16 28.53 -26.98
N PRO A 3 -8.67 27.26 -26.94
CA PRO A 3 -7.80 26.10 -26.98
C PRO A 3 -6.95 26.16 -28.26
N THR A 4 -5.64 26.09 -28.11
CA THR A 4 -4.72 25.84 -29.23
C THR A 4 -4.98 24.42 -29.74
N ALA A 5 -5.05 24.22 -31.06
CA ALA A 5 -5.34 22.94 -31.71
C ALA A 5 -4.15 21.95 -31.61
N GLY A 6 -3.78 21.57 -30.39
CA GLY A 6 -2.75 20.56 -30.09
C GLY A 6 -3.16 19.70 -28.90
N PRO A 7 -2.52 18.53 -28.67
CA PRO A 7 -2.79 17.73 -27.50
C PRO A 7 -2.50 18.55 -26.22
N VAL A 8 -3.38 18.39 -25.26
CA VAL A 8 -3.23 19.05 -23.94
C VAL A 8 -1.99 18.44 -23.23
N PRO A 9 -1.01 19.25 -22.77
CA PRO A 9 0.12 18.72 -22.01
C PRO A 9 -0.33 18.00 -20.72
N SER A 10 0.27 16.86 -20.44
CA SER A 10 0.05 16.16 -19.17
C SER A 10 0.80 16.85 -18.02
N ASP A 11 0.45 16.50 -16.79
CA ASP A 11 1.13 16.99 -15.59
C ASP A 11 2.62 16.58 -15.57
N GLU A 12 2.92 15.35 -15.98
CA GLU A 12 4.28 14.83 -16.08
C GLU A 12 5.11 15.62 -17.09
N PHE A 13 4.52 15.97 -18.23
CA PHE A 13 5.20 16.79 -19.24
C PHE A 13 5.53 18.18 -18.70
N VAL A 14 4.59 18.82 -17.98
CA VAL A 14 4.81 20.15 -17.37
C VAL A 14 5.91 20.07 -16.32
N LEU A 15 5.88 19.09 -15.42
CA LEU A 15 6.89 18.87 -14.38
C LEU A 15 8.27 18.59 -14.98
N ALA A 16 8.34 17.74 -16.02
CA ALA A 16 9.59 17.46 -16.72
C ALA A 16 10.21 18.73 -17.32
N LYS A 17 9.40 19.59 -17.94
CA LYS A 17 9.87 20.88 -18.49
C LYS A 17 10.37 21.83 -17.41
N ILE A 18 9.74 21.85 -16.25
CA ILE A 18 10.23 22.63 -15.10
C ILE A 18 11.58 22.08 -14.62
N HIS A 19 11.70 20.76 -14.47
CA HIS A 19 12.96 20.12 -14.09
C HIS A 19 14.09 20.41 -15.09
N ASP A 20 13.82 20.32 -16.40
CA ASP A 20 14.79 20.65 -17.45
C ASP A 20 15.27 22.11 -17.28
N SER A 21 14.35 23.06 -17.08
CA SER A 21 14.64 24.47 -16.90
C SER A 21 15.44 24.72 -15.62
N VAL A 22 15.06 24.12 -14.50
CA VAL A 22 15.79 24.21 -13.22
C VAL A 22 17.22 23.69 -13.38
N SER A 23 17.40 22.53 -14.01
CA SER A 23 18.71 21.93 -14.22
C SER A 23 19.61 22.77 -15.12
N GLN A 24 19.04 23.36 -16.18
CA GLN A 24 19.76 24.24 -17.08
C GLN A 24 20.29 25.49 -16.34
N HIS A 25 19.44 26.19 -15.59
CA HIS A 25 19.84 27.38 -14.86
C HIS A 25 20.76 27.09 -13.68
N ALA A 26 20.58 25.95 -13.01
CA ALA A 26 21.52 25.53 -11.95
C ALA A 26 22.95 25.34 -12.45
N ALA A 27 23.11 24.90 -13.72
CA ALA A 27 24.43 24.77 -14.34
C ALA A 27 25.14 26.14 -14.62
N GLU A 28 24.41 27.24 -14.65
CA GLU A 28 24.96 28.60 -14.83
C GLU A 28 25.59 29.17 -13.54
N GLY A 29 25.32 28.54 -12.40
CA GLY A 29 25.86 28.90 -11.08
C GLY A 29 24.79 29.20 -10.04
N PRO A 30 25.17 29.58 -8.81
CA PRO A 30 24.22 29.83 -7.72
C PRO A 30 23.37 31.08 -8.04
N GLY A 31 22.05 30.95 -7.81
CA GLY A 31 21.09 32.02 -8.06
C GLY A 31 19.69 31.66 -7.52
N TRP A 32 18.76 32.57 -7.76
CA TRP A 32 17.34 32.39 -7.43
C TRP A 32 16.56 32.08 -8.70
N LEU A 33 15.76 31.04 -8.64
CA LEU A 33 14.76 30.70 -9.67
C LEU A 33 13.37 30.83 -9.08
N PHE A 34 12.52 31.66 -9.67
CA PHE A 34 11.14 31.82 -9.24
C PHE A 34 10.20 31.16 -10.25
N LEU A 35 9.38 30.27 -9.74
CA LEU A 35 8.29 29.64 -10.49
C LEU A 35 7.00 30.39 -10.17
N GLU A 36 6.57 31.28 -11.05
CA GLU A 36 5.31 31.99 -10.93
C GLU A 36 4.15 31.13 -11.43
N THR A 37 3.10 30.99 -10.61
CA THR A 37 1.89 30.25 -10.99
C THR A 37 0.94 31.12 -11.80
N ALA A 38 0.27 30.53 -12.80
CA ALA A 38 -0.68 31.25 -13.66
C ALA A 38 -2.07 31.37 -12.97
N GLY A 39 -2.16 32.17 -11.94
CA GLY A 39 -3.37 32.40 -11.15
C GLY A 39 -3.28 31.86 -9.73
N GLY A 40 -4.42 31.73 -9.05
CA GLY A 40 -4.47 31.28 -7.66
C GLY A 40 -4.23 29.78 -7.50
N VAL A 41 -4.10 29.33 -6.25
CA VAL A 41 -3.73 27.96 -5.88
C VAL A 41 -4.64 26.87 -6.46
N HIS A 42 -5.90 27.19 -6.75
CA HIS A 42 -6.86 26.28 -7.37
C HIS A 42 -7.11 26.55 -8.85
N SER A 43 -6.38 27.47 -9.47
CA SER A 43 -6.47 27.64 -10.92
C SER A 43 -6.00 26.37 -11.62
N PRO A 44 -6.71 25.90 -12.67
CA PRO A 44 -6.33 24.69 -13.37
C PRO A 44 -5.04 24.87 -14.16
N GLY A 45 -4.18 23.87 -14.11
CA GLY A 45 -3.10 23.67 -15.06
C GLY A 45 -3.63 23.29 -16.45
N PRO A 46 -2.76 23.03 -17.44
CA PRO A 46 -3.16 22.63 -18.78
C PRO A 46 -4.05 21.37 -18.81
N SER A 47 -3.75 20.39 -17.98
CA SER A 47 -4.50 19.12 -17.82
C SER A 47 -5.85 19.27 -17.11
N GLY A 48 -6.08 20.41 -16.45
CA GLY A 48 -7.20 20.64 -15.55
C GLY A 48 -6.88 20.38 -14.06
N THR A 49 -5.73 19.86 -13.74
CA THR A 49 -5.26 19.66 -12.36
C THR A 49 -5.05 21.02 -11.67
N PRO A 50 -5.57 21.23 -10.44
CA PRO A 50 -5.29 22.45 -9.68
C PRO A 50 -3.78 22.66 -9.46
N GLN A 51 -3.31 23.90 -9.55
CA GLN A 51 -1.88 24.19 -9.43
C GLN A 51 -1.29 23.75 -8.08
N ALA A 52 -2.07 23.79 -7.00
CA ALA A 52 -1.65 23.28 -5.71
C ALA A 52 -1.37 21.76 -5.72
N ASP A 53 -2.05 20.99 -6.56
CA ASP A 53 -1.80 19.55 -6.74
C ASP A 53 -0.68 19.33 -7.78
N LEU A 54 -0.72 20.04 -8.91
CA LEU A 54 0.27 19.94 -9.98
C LEU A 54 1.71 20.18 -9.51
N TYR A 55 1.94 21.19 -8.68
CA TYR A 55 3.28 21.57 -8.22
C TYR A 55 3.71 20.93 -6.89
N ALA A 56 2.85 20.15 -6.26
CA ALA A 56 3.20 19.46 -5.01
C ALA A 56 4.47 18.57 -5.12
N PRO A 57 4.71 17.83 -6.23
CA PRO A 57 5.91 17.01 -6.39
C PRO A 57 7.23 17.79 -6.37
N LEU A 58 7.22 19.07 -6.73
CA LEU A 58 8.43 19.90 -6.77
C LEU A 58 9.01 20.17 -5.37
N ARG A 59 8.17 20.13 -4.32
CA ARG A 59 8.58 20.44 -2.94
C ARG A 59 9.33 21.74 -2.78
N ALA A 60 9.12 22.66 -3.72
CA ALA A 60 9.70 24.00 -3.66
C ALA A 60 9.12 24.78 -2.48
N PRO A 61 9.93 25.63 -1.80
CA PRO A 61 9.40 26.57 -0.82
C PRO A 61 8.45 27.55 -1.49
N VAL A 62 7.36 27.90 -0.81
CA VAL A 62 6.30 28.77 -1.35
C VAL A 62 6.34 30.13 -0.68
N ILE A 63 6.37 31.19 -1.49
CA ILE A 63 5.97 32.53 -1.09
C ILE A 63 4.51 32.69 -1.49
N LEU A 64 3.62 32.79 -0.52
CA LEU A 64 2.20 33.03 -0.80
C LEU A 64 1.96 34.53 -0.96
N VAL A 65 1.61 34.97 -2.16
CA VAL A 65 1.20 36.35 -2.38
C VAL A 65 -0.26 36.51 -1.95
N GLY A 66 -0.47 37.23 -0.86
CA GLY A 66 -1.80 37.50 -0.32
C GLY A 66 -2.45 38.72 -1.00
N ASP A 67 -3.75 38.88 -0.74
CA ASP A 67 -4.54 39.99 -1.26
C ASP A 67 -4.71 41.09 -0.21
N ALA A 68 -4.31 42.31 -0.53
CA ALA A 68 -4.40 43.48 0.33
C ALA A 68 -5.78 44.17 0.31
N LYS A 69 -6.68 43.77 -0.62
CA LYS A 69 -7.98 44.41 -0.83
C LYS A 69 -9.09 43.75 0.01
N LEU A 70 -10.34 44.24 -0.13
CA LEU A 70 -11.48 43.71 0.56
C LEU A 70 -11.70 42.19 0.23
N GLY A 71 -11.79 41.36 1.26
CA GLY A 71 -11.89 39.90 1.12
C GLY A 71 -10.53 39.19 1.16
N GLY A 72 -9.42 39.92 1.05
CA GLY A 72 -8.07 39.35 0.95
C GLY A 72 -7.61 38.58 2.17
N ILE A 73 -8.07 38.93 3.38
CA ILE A 73 -7.80 38.14 4.59
C ILE A 73 -8.31 36.70 4.40
N SER A 74 -9.58 36.55 4.03
CA SER A 74 -10.21 35.24 3.83
C SER A 74 -9.55 34.44 2.71
N GLN A 75 -9.25 35.09 1.58
CA GLN A 75 -8.61 34.43 0.44
C GLN A 75 -7.19 33.95 0.79
N THR A 76 -6.41 34.77 1.49
CA THR A 76 -5.04 34.42 1.90
C THR A 76 -5.02 33.24 2.87
N ILE A 77 -5.92 33.24 3.87
CA ILE A 77 -6.04 32.11 4.83
C ILE A 77 -6.49 30.87 4.10
N SER A 78 -7.51 30.92 3.23
CA SER A 78 -7.98 29.76 2.47
C SER A 78 -6.91 29.18 1.56
N ALA A 79 -6.13 30.02 0.88
CA ALA A 79 -5.01 29.58 0.05
C ALA A 79 -3.91 28.90 0.89
N TYR A 80 -3.58 29.49 2.03
CA TYR A 80 -2.63 28.91 2.98
C TYR A 80 -3.07 27.52 3.47
N GLU A 81 -4.30 27.39 3.96
CA GLU A 81 -4.83 26.12 4.46
C GLU A 81 -4.85 25.06 3.36
N SER A 82 -5.26 25.43 2.15
CA SER A 82 -5.29 24.52 1.01
C SER A 82 -3.89 24.01 0.63
N LEU A 83 -2.88 24.85 0.63
CA LEU A 83 -1.48 24.47 0.38
C LEU A 83 -0.94 23.58 1.51
N ARG A 84 -1.23 23.92 2.76
CA ARG A 84 -0.78 23.14 3.94
C ARG A 84 -1.31 21.73 3.95
N ILE A 85 -2.59 21.54 3.66
CA ILE A 85 -3.22 20.21 3.56
C ILE A 85 -2.54 19.35 2.49
N ARG A 86 -2.03 19.97 1.41
CA ARG A 86 -1.30 19.31 0.32
C ARG A 86 0.20 19.15 0.55
N GLY A 87 0.68 19.51 1.75
CA GLY A 87 2.06 19.31 2.15
C GLY A 87 3.05 20.37 1.65
N HIS A 88 2.57 21.51 1.12
CA HIS A 88 3.46 22.61 0.74
C HIS A 88 4.09 23.29 1.95
N ASN A 89 5.34 23.70 1.82
CA ASN A 89 6.03 24.54 2.78
C ASN A 89 5.86 26.01 2.41
N ILE A 90 4.95 26.70 3.13
CA ILE A 90 4.79 28.16 2.97
C ILE A 90 5.80 28.82 3.90
N GLU A 91 6.78 29.50 3.33
CA GLU A 91 7.88 30.09 4.05
C GLU A 91 7.61 31.55 4.42
N SER A 92 6.89 32.27 3.56
CA SER A 92 6.50 33.66 3.78
C SER A 92 5.17 33.97 3.10
N ILE A 93 4.49 34.96 3.63
CA ILE A 93 3.32 35.59 3.00
C ILE A 93 3.70 37.02 2.68
N LEU A 94 3.53 37.43 1.42
CA LEU A 94 3.87 38.77 0.93
C LEU A 94 2.61 39.49 0.46
N LEU A 95 2.37 40.71 0.93
CA LEU A 95 1.21 41.50 0.54
C LEU A 95 1.67 42.91 0.10
N PHE A 96 0.89 43.51 -0.79
CA PHE A 96 0.97 44.96 -0.96
C PHE A 96 0.43 45.69 0.28
N GLN A 97 1.04 46.79 0.62
CA GLN A 97 0.60 47.63 1.72
C GLN A 97 -0.62 48.45 1.29
N ASP A 98 -1.77 48.20 1.87
CA ASP A 98 -3.00 48.97 1.65
C ASP A 98 -3.42 49.68 2.94
N ILE A 99 -3.45 51.01 2.90
CA ILE A 99 -3.76 51.85 4.07
C ILE A 99 -5.23 51.77 4.45
N LYS A 100 -6.10 51.46 3.50
CA LYS A 100 -7.54 51.44 3.74
C LYS A 100 -8.01 50.20 4.47
N TYR A 101 -7.48 49.01 4.13
CA TYR A 101 -7.96 47.71 4.66
C TYR A 101 -7.02 47.12 5.70
N GLU A 102 -5.74 47.48 5.71
CA GLU A 102 -4.72 47.04 6.68
C GLU A 102 -4.70 45.51 6.90
N ASN A 103 -5.03 44.70 5.87
CA ASN A 103 -5.11 43.25 5.92
C ASN A 103 -3.82 42.63 6.49
N TYR A 104 -2.66 43.22 6.21
CA TYR A 104 -1.36 42.74 6.68
C TYR A 104 -1.27 42.69 8.20
N GLN A 105 -1.88 43.67 8.90
CA GLN A 105 -1.84 43.74 10.35
C GLN A 105 -2.55 42.51 10.97
N TYR A 106 -3.75 42.22 10.51
CA TYR A 106 -4.51 41.09 10.94
C TYR A 106 -3.81 39.76 10.60
N LEU A 107 -3.32 39.59 9.37
CA LEU A 107 -2.67 38.38 8.91
C LEU A 107 -1.35 38.15 9.66
N LYS A 108 -0.57 39.19 9.97
CA LYS A 108 0.64 39.09 10.79
C LYS A 108 0.34 38.51 12.16
N ASP A 109 -0.67 39.04 12.84
CA ASP A 109 -1.08 38.55 14.17
C ASP A 109 -1.65 37.12 14.11
N TYR A 110 -2.39 36.81 13.07
CA TYR A 110 -2.98 35.49 12.84
C TYR A 110 -1.88 34.42 12.62
N PHE A 111 -0.96 34.65 11.70
CA PHE A 111 0.10 33.68 11.38
C PHE A 111 1.20 33.59 12.43
N ALA A 112 1.44 34.66 13.21
CA ALA A 112 2.32 34.60 14.37
C ALA A 112 1.81 33.58 15.42
N LYS A 113 0.49 33.44 15.60
CA LYS A 113 -0.13 32.45 16.50
C LYS A 113 -0.09 31.03 15.96
N LEU A 114 -0.05 30.84 14.64
CA LEU A 114 -0.08 29.54 13.96
C LEU A 114 1.30 28.87 13.78
N GLY A 115 2.39 29.47 14.22
CA GLY A 115 3.71 28.85 14.13
C GLY A 115 4.79 29.71 13.46
N GLY A 116 4.60 31.04 13.45
CA GLY A 116 5.67 31.98 13.15
C GLY A 116 6.02 32.14 11.65
N ILE A 117 5.02 32.04 10.77
CA ILE A 117 5.20 32.38 9.36
C ILE A 117 5.31 33.89 9.25
N SER A 118 6.34 34.39 8.56
CA SER A 118 6.51 35.82 8.32
C SER A 118 5.42 36.34 7.39
N VAL A 119 4.89 37.51 7.73
CA VAL A 119 4.00 38.28 6.86
C VAL A 119 4.69 39.59 6.59
N ASP A 120 5.15 39.74 5.36
CA ASP A 120 5.92 40.89 4.90
C ASP A 120 5.09 41.75 3.95
N THR A 121 5.35 43.05 3.90
CA THR A 121 4.62 43.97 3.06
C THR A 121 5.55 44.74 2.14
N VAL A 122 5.09 44.99 0.95
CA VAL A 122 5.75 45.89 -0.01
C VAL A 122 4.81 47.06 -0.37
N PRO A 123 5.33 48.28 -0.61
CA PRO A 123 4.51 49.37 -1.14
C PRO A 123 3.81 48.98 -2.44
N GLU A 124 2.64 49.53 -2.70
CA GLU A 124 2.01 49.35 -4.02
C GLU A 124 2.93 49.98 -5.11
N PRO A 125 3.02 49.32 -6.28
CA PRO A 125 3.75 49.91 -7.41
C PRO A 125 3.09 51.21 -7.84
N PRO A 126 3.86 52.15 -8.37
CA PRO A 126 3.30 53.40 -8.91
C PRO A 126 2.33 53.12 -10.06
N ALA A 127 1.37 54.02 -10.26
CA ALA A 127 0.44 53.91 -11.37
C ALA A 127 1.20 53.96 -12.70
N ARG A 128 0.78 53.14 -13.66
CA ARG A 128 1.39 53.08 -14.98
C ARG A 128 1.24 54.45 -15.69
N LEU A 129 2.34 54.94 -16.26
CA LEU A 129 2.38 56.15 -17.03
C LEU A 129 2.13 55.88 -18.53
N ASP A 130 1.57 56.86 -19.23
CA ASP A 130 1.34 56.77 -20.69
C ASP A 130 2.65 56.79 -21.50
N ASN A 131 3.69 57.43 -20.97
CA ASN A 131 5.02 57.44 -21.56
C ASN A 131 5.82 56.23 -21.09
N GLU A 132 6.13 55.34 -22.00
CA GLU A 132 6.83 54.08 -21.72
C GLU A 132 8.20 54.27 -21.05
N GLN A 133 8.93 55.32 -21.45
CA GLN A 133 10.27 55.55 -20.92
C GLN A 133 10.25 56.12 -19.49
N GLU A 134 9.31 57.01 -19.21
CA GLU A 134 9.07 57.51 -17.85
C GLU A 134 8.51 56.41 -16.93
N ASP A 135 7.66 55.54 -17.44
CA ASP A 135 7.13 54.37 -16.71
C ASP A 135 8.26 53.40 -16.33
N ILE A 136 9.18 53.09 -17.24
CA ILE A 136 10.36 52.24 -16.99
C ILE A 136 11.26 52.86 -15.90
N GLU A 137 11.53 54.18 -15.98
CA GLU A 137 12.37 54.88 -14.99
C GLU A 137 11.68 54.84 -13.60
N GLN A 138 10.40 55.15 -13.53
CA GLN A 138 9.62 55.12 -12.30
C GLN A 138 9.61 53.74 -11.69
N MET A 139 9.41 52.68 -12.49
CA MET A 139 9.45 51.26 -12.01
C MET A 139 10.85 50.88 -11.55
N LYS A 140 11.90 51.37 -12.18
CA LYS A 140 13.29 51.12 -11.76
C LYS A 140 13.58 51.76 -10.39
N GLU A 141 13.10 52.96 -10.15
CA GLU A 141 13.19 53.62 -8.84
C GLU A 141 12.41 52.82 -7.76
N TYR A 142 11.20 52.39 -8.10
CA TYR A 142 10.39 51.54 -7.23
C TYR A 142 11.14 50.25 -6.85
N TYR A 143 11.66 49.49 -7.80
CA TYR A 143 12.41 48.26 -7.50
C TYR A 143 13.68 48.54 -6.71
N THR A 144 14.37 49.64 -6.98
CA THR A 144 15.56 50.02 -6.23
C THR A 144 15.22 50.35 -4.77
N SER A 145 14.07 50.94 -4.52
CA SER A 145 13.59 51.23 -3.16
C SER A 145 13.24 49.96 -2.36
N LEU A 146 12.84 48.86 -3.04
CA LEU A 146 12.50 47.59 -2.42
C LEU A 146 13.73 46.74 -2.10
N SER A 147 14.86 46.97 -2.73
CA SER A 147 16.05 46.09 -2.68
C SER A 147 16.60 45.87 -1.28
N ASN A 148 16.43 46.82 -0.36
CA ASN A 148 16.90 46.74 1.03
C ASN A 148 15.77 46.63 2.06
N GLY A 149 14.55 46.31 1.60
CA GLY A 149 13.35 46.25 2.45
C GLY A 149 12.84 44.83 2.67
N SER A 150 11.53 44.69 2.72
CA SER A 150 10.82 43.42 3.00
C SER A 150 11.16 42.28 2.03
N VAL A 151 11.45 42.60 0.75
CA VAL A 151 11.87 41.59 -0.24
C VAL A 151 13.19 40.94 0.15
N HIS A 152 14.17 41.76 0.59
CA HIS A 152 15.45 41.22 1.08
C HIS A 152 15.27 40.33 2.31
N HIS A 153 14.44 40.73 3.26
CA HIS A 153 14.10 39.92 4.43
C HIS A 153 13.45 38.57 4.05
N VAL A 154 12.53 38.56 3.07
CA VAL A 154 11.92 37.29 2.56
C VAL A 154 13.01 36.41 1.96
N LEU A 155 13.92 36.90 1.14
CA LEU A 155 15.00 36.13 0.53
C LEU A 155 15.97 35.55 1.58
N GLU A 156 16.39 36.37 2.56
CA GLU A 156 17.19 35.88 3.70
C GLU A 156 16.49 34.80 4.50
N SER A 157 15.19 34.96 4.74
CA SER A 157 14.39 33.97 5.43
C SER A 157 14.31 32.63 4.66
N LEU A 158 14.12 32.70 3.34
CA LEU A 158 14.12 31.53 2.46
C LEU A 158 15.46 30.79 2.50
N ASP A 159 16.58 31.54 2.37
CA ASP A 159 17.93 30.97 2.39
C ASP A 159 18.18 30.27 3.74
N LYS A 160 17.92 30.95 4.84
CA LYS A 160 18.10 30.42 6.19
C LYS A 160 17.27 29.13 6.39
N ARG A 161 15.97 29.14 6.04
CA ARG A 161 15.09 27.97 6.19
C ARG A 161 15.48 26.85 5.24
N GLY A 162 15.94 27.17 4.03
CA GLY A 162 16.52 26.20 3.10
C GLY A 162 17.73 25.48 3.70
N GLN A 163 18.67 26.24 4.26
CA GLN A 163 19.85 25.69 4.95
C GLN A 163 19.47 24.84 6.18
N GLU A 164 18.53 25.32 7.00
CA GLU A 164 18.02 24.57 8.15
C GLU A 164 17.38 23.23 7.73
N ARG A 165 16.59 23.24 6.64
CA ARG A 165 15.96 22.02 6.09
C ARG A 165 17.02 21.04 5.61
N ILE A 166 18.01 21.50 4.83
CA ILE A 166 19.10 20.65 4.34
C ILE A 166 19.88 20.07 5.51
N SER A 167 20.33 20.90 6.45
CA SER A 167 21.08 20.46 7.63
C SER A 167 20.27 19.46 8.49
N ARG A 168 18.96 19.68 8.63
CA ARG A 168 18.08 18.75 9.31
C ARG A 168 18.02 17.40 8.59
N LEU A 169 17.82 17.41 7.27
CA LEU A 169 17.73 16.23 6.44
C LEU A 169 19.04 15.42 6.48
N GLU A 170 20.19 16.08 6.37
CA GLU A 170 21.51 15.44 6.46
C GLU A 170 21.75 14.75 7.81
N SER A 171 21.23 15.33 8.89
CA SER A 171 21.36 14.77 10.24
C SER A 171 20.37 13.68 10.58
N LEU A 172 19.30 13.44 9.76
CA LEU A 172 18.22 12.50 10.08
C LEU A 172 18.73 11.07 10.30
N SER A 173 19.53 10.55 9.37
CA SER A 173 20.02 9.16 9.43
C SER A 173 20.89 8.91 10.66
N GLU A 174 21.75 9.86 11.05
CA GLU A 174 22.59 9.76 12.24
C GLU A 174 21.73 9.78 13.51
N LYS A 175 20.81 10.74 13.63
CA LYS A 175 19.89 10.82 14.79
C LYS A 175 19.01 9.58 14.87
N ALA A 176 18.49 9.10 13.75
CA ALA A 176 17.65 7.92 13.72
C ALA A 176 18.40 6.66 14.15
N SER A 177 19.67 6.48 13.77
CA SER A 177 20.47 5.34 14.21
C SER A 177 20.66 5.27 15.74
N ASN A 178 20.55 6.40 16.42
CA ASN A 178 20.69 6.52 17.87
C ASN A 178 19.37 6.44 18.65
N HIS A 179 18.22 6.74 18.01
CA HIS A 179 16.96 6.92 18.72
C HIS A 179 15.84 5.99 18.26
N ILE A 180 15.94 5.37 17.08
CA ILE A 180 14.84 4.57 16.49
C ILE A 180 15.17 3.09 16.56
N TRP A 181 14.23 2.32 17.10
CA TRP A 181 14.25 0.85 17.02
C TRP A 181 13.50 0.39 15.77
N TYR A 182 14.24 -0.03 14.76
CA TYR A 182 13.65 -0.46 13.50
C TYR A 182 13.05 -1.86 13.59
N PRO A 183 11.81 -2.07 13.09
CA PRO A 183 11.19 -3.39 13.07
C PRO A 183 11.91 -4.33 12.07
N PHE A 184 11.91 -5.63 12.36
CA PHE A 184 12.50 -6.68 11.51
C PHE A 184 13.96 -6.43 11.09
N THR A 185 14.68 -5.68 11.86
CA THR A 185 16.04 -5.25 11.51
C THR A 185 17.03 -5.64 12.60
N GLN A 186 18.15 -6.27 12.21
CA GLN A 186 19.24 -6.52 13.13
C GLN A 186 19.96 -5.19 13.42
N GLN A 187 19.75 -4.65 14.62
CA GLN A 187 20.21 -3.30 15.01
C GLN A 187 21.74 -3.14 14.91
N LYS A 188 22.50 -4.23 15.11
CA LYS A 188 23.96 -4.22 14.94
C LYS A 188 24.41 -3.89 13.50
N LEU A 189 23.53 -4.11 12.51
CA LEU A 189 23.78 -3.83 11.09
C LEU A 189 23.23 -2.48 10.64
N VAL A 190 22.55 -1.75 11.53
CA VAL A 190 22.03 -0.42 11.26
C VAL A 190 23.10 0.62 11.52
N SER A 191 23.31 1.48 10.54
CA SER A 191 24.19 2.65 10.64
C SER A 191 23.58 3.84 9.90
N ALA A 192 24.09 5.02 10.14
CA ALA A 192 23.64 6.21 9.42
C ALA A 192 23.72 6.06 7.88
N ASN A 193 24.65 5.27 7.37
CA ASN A 193 24.83 5.03 5.93
C ASN A 193 23.81 4.04 5.34
N THR A 194 23.18 3.22 6.17
CA THR A 194 22.15 2.25 5.73
C THR A 194 20.73 2.76 5.85
N ILE A 195 20.53 3.88 6.56
CA ILE A 195 19.23 4.51 6.76
C ILE A 195 18.98 5.54 5.65
N ALA A 196 17.94 5.35 4.87
CA ALA A 196 17.49 6.31 3.88
C ALA A 196 16.79 7.51 4.57
N ALA A 197 17.28 8.72 4.35
CA ALA A 197 16.58 9.93 4.78
C ALA A 197 15.61 10.36 3.69
N ILE A 198 14.31 10.24 3.96
CA ILE A 198 13.22 10.59 3.04
C ILE A 198 12.77 12.01 3.37
N ASP A 199 12.84 12.92 2.39
CA ASP A 199 12.31 14.27 2.50
C ASP A 199 10.81 14.32 2.29
N SER A 200 10.33 13.62 1.27
CA SER A 200 8.93 13.61 0.86
C SER A 200 8.61 12.39 0.01
N ALA A 201 7.34 12.19 -0.29
CA ALA A 201 6.88 11.17 -1.21
C ALA A 201 5.71 11.71 -2.04
N HIS A 202 5.65 11.33 -3.32
CA HIS A 202 4.54 11.68 -4.22
C HIS A 202 4.41 10.64 -5.33
N GLY A 203 3.18 10.28 -5.68
CA GLY A 203 2.95 9.23 -6.67
C GLY A 203 3.66 7.93 -6.29
N ASP A 204 4.45 7.40 -7.18
CA ASP A 204 5.18 6.15 -6.96
C ASP A 204 6.59 6.34 -6.34
N TYR A 205 6.97 7.58 -6.00
CA TYR A 205 8.36 7.90 -5.65
C TYR A 205 8.51 8.51 -4.25
N PHE A 206 9.60 8.13 -3.59
CA PHE A 206 10.21 8.89 -2.48
C PHE A 206 11.21 9.90 -3.03
N GLN A 207 11.41 11.01 -2.33
CA GLN A 207 12.55 11.88 -2.51
C GLN A 207 13.56 11.59 -1.40
N VAL A 208 14.67 10.97 -1.74
CA VAL A 208 15.67 10.47 -0.79
C VAL A 208 16.94 11.32 -0.87
N LEU A 209 17.52 11.65 0.29
CA LEU A 209 18.82 12.31 0.36
C LEU A 209 19.91 11.46 -0.30
N ASN A 210 20.58 12.03 -1.30
CA ASN A 210 21.73 11.44 -1.98
C ASN A 210 23.01 12.20 -1.67
N LYS A 211 23.83 11.65 -0.77
CA LYS A 211 25.11 12.26 -0.36
C LYS A 211 26.22 12.13 -1.39
N ASN A 212 26.03 11.33 -2.43
CA ASN A 212 27.06 10.97 -3.42
C ASN A 212 26.83 11.61 -4.80
N SER A 213 25.90 12.54 -4.91
CA SER A 213 25.51 13.17 -6.16
C SER A 213 25.45 14.71 -6.01
N ASP A 214 25.61 15.42 -7.10
CA ASP A 214 25.41 16.88 -7.16
C ASP A 214 23.94 17.25 -6.88
N ASN A 215 23.01 16.31 -7.08
CA ASN A 215 21.61 16.44 -6.70
C ASN A 215 21.41 16.00 -5.25
N LEU A 216 21.02 16.92 -4.39
CA LEU A 216 20.75 16.65 -2.98
C LEU A 216 19.68 15.59 -2.77
N LEU A 217 18.63 15.59 -3.57
CA LEU A 217 17.54 14.63 -3.54
C LEU A 217 17.51 13.80 -4.83
N GLN A 218 17.20 12.52 -4.68
CA GLN A 218 17.04 11.60 -5.79
C GLN A 218 15.69 10.89 -5.69
N PRO A 219 14.90 10.83 -6.78
CA PRO A 219 13.69 10.03 -6.81
C PRO A 219 14.01 8.55 -6.66
N ALA A 220 13.32 7.87 -5.75
CA ALA A 220 13.39 6.43 -5.55
C ALA A 220 11.99 5.82 -5.74
N PHE A 221 11.81 4.99 -6.76
CA PHE A 221 10.54 4.29 -6.98
C PHE A 221 10.24 3.39 -5.78
N ASP A 222 9.04 3.47 -5.23
CA ASP A 222 8.62 2.65 -4.09
C ASP A 222 8.18 1.24 -4.52
N GLY A 223 9.11 0.44 -4.99
CA GLY A 223 8.86 -0.94 -5.38
C GLY A 223 8.52 -1.88 -4.23
N SER A 224 8.51 -1.39 -2.99
CA SER A 224 8.01 -2.13 -1.82
C SER A 224 6.55 -1.82 -1.47
N ALA A 225 5.93 -0.89 -2.19
CA ALA A 225 4.61 -0.32 -1.89
C ALA A 225 4.49 0.08 -0.41
N SER A 226 5.54 0.74 0.14
CA SER A 226 5.68 1.13 1.55
C SER A 226 5.31 0.01 2.52
N TRP A 227 5.89 -1.16 2.24
CA TRP A 227 5.61 -2.40 2.94
C TRP A 227 4.18 -2.94 2.68
N TRP A 228 3.81 -2.95 1.37
CA TRP A 228 2.60 -3.53 0.83
C TRP A 228 1.31 -2.74 1.11
N SER A 229 1.41 -1.56 1.71
CA SER A 229 0.23 -0.75 2.06
C SER A 229 -0.16 0.25 0.97
N GLN A 230 0.81 0.74 0.21
CA GLN A 230 0.60 1.76 -0.82
C GLN A 230 0.07 1.16 -2.14
N GLY A 231 -0.75 1.92 -2.86
CA GLY A 231 -1.27 1.53 -4.17
C GLY A 231 -1.91 2.66 -4.97
N LEU A 232 -2.37 3.72 -4.30
CA LEU A 232 -3.02 4.86 -4.95
C LEU A 232 -2.11 6.08 -5.11
N GLY A 233 -0.81 5.87 -4.91
CA GLY A 233 0.21 6.91 -4.95
C GLY A 233 0.36 7.66 -3.62
N HIS A 234 1.61 7.96 -3.26
CA HIS A 234 1.92 8.80 -2.10
C HIS A 234 1.32 10.19 -2.27
N ALA A 235 0.96 10.83 -1.17
CA ALA A 235 0.38 12.17 -1.13
C ALA A 235 -0.86 12.32 -2.04
N ASN A 236 -1.66 11.27 -2.18
CA ASN A 236 -2.91 11.32 -2.94
C ASN A 236 -3.85 12.38 -2.35
N SER A 237 -4.11 13.45 -3.11
CA SER A 237 -4.88 14.59 -2.65
C SER A 237 -6.32 14.22 -2.26
N ARG A 238 -6.93 13.25 -2.96
CA ARG A 238 -8.29 12.80 -2.66
C ARG A 238 -8.36 12.12 -1.29
N LEU A 239 -7.42 11.21 -1.00
CA LEU A 239 -7.35 10.55 0.30
C LEU A 239 -6.99 11.53 1.43
N THR A 240 -6.09 12.47 1.15
CA THR A 240 -5.69 13.52 2.11
C THR A 240 -6.88 14.40 2.49
N LEU A 241 -7.68 14.84 1.52
CA LEU A 241 -8.87 15.65 1.76
C LEU A 241 -9.95 14.85 2.51
N ALA A 242 -10.12 13.57 2.20
CA ALA A 242 -11.03 12.69 2.94
C ALA A 242 -10.63 12.56 4.41
N ALA A 243 -9.33 12.38 4.67
CA ALA A 243 -8.79 12.36 6.03
C ALA A 243 -9.05 13.69 6.78
N ALA A 244 -8.75 14.80 6.14
CA ALA A 244 -8.97 16.14 6.72
C ALA A 244 -10.46 16.40 7.00
N TYR A 245 -11.34 16.01 6.07
CA TYR A 245 -12.79 16.14 6.25
C TYR A 245 -13.28 15.35 7.48
N ALA A 246 -12.92 14.09 7.58
CA ALA A 246 -13.35 13.26 8.70
C ALA A 246 -12.75 13.71 10.04
N ALA A 247 -11.48 14.14 10.04
CA ALA A 247 -10.83 14.71 11.21
C ALA A 247 -11.55 15.99 11.70
N GLY A 248 -11.91 16.88 10.78
CA GLY A 248 -12.65 18.11 11.10
C GLY A 248 -14.08 17.87 11.56
N ARG A 249 -14.75 16.82 11.02
CA ARG A 249 -16.15 16.52 11.32
C ARG A 249 -16.33 15.70 12.60
N TYR A 250 -15.50 14.70 12.82
CA TYR A 250 -15.65 13.72 13.90
C TYR A 250 -14.54 13.79 14.95
N GLY A 251 -13.32 14.18 14.55
CA GLY A 251 -12.15 13.97 15.39
C GLY A 251 -12.00 12.48 15.72
N HIS A 252 -12.24 12.14 16.96
CA HIS A 252 -12.42 10.77 17.43
C HIS A 252 -13.72 10.65 18.23
N VAL A 253 -14.56 9.68 17.88
CA VAL A 253 -15.80 9.33 18.59
C VAL A 253 -15.78 7.84 18.95
N MET A 254 -16.36 7.48 20.08
CA MET A 254 -16.47 6.09 20.49
C MET A 254 -17.37 5.31 19.53
N PHE A 255 -17.14 3.99 19.39
CA PHE A 255 -17.88 3.15 18.45
C PHE A 255 -18.86 2.18 19.14
N ALA A 256 -18.62 1.74 20.36
CA ALA A 256 -19.51 0.84 21.09
C ALA A 256 -20.90 1.48 21.24
N GLU A 257 -21.94 0.78 20.73
CA GLU A 257 -23.35 1.23 20.70
C GLU A 257 -23.58 2.57 19.98
N ALA A 258 -22.60 3.02 19.17
CA ALA A 258 -22.67 4.22 18.36
C ALA A 258 -22.24 3.91 16.92
N ILE A 259 -22.69 4.71 15.99
CA ILE A 259 -22.36 4.58 14.56
C ILE A 259 -22.09 5.94 13.95
N HIS A 260 -21.22 6.00 12.99
CA HIS A 260 -21.00 7.14 12.12
C HIS A 260 -20.97 6.72 10.66
N GLU A 261 -21.35 7.63 9.77
CA GLU A 261 -21.50 7.38 8.34
C GLU A 261 -20.29 6.68 7.68
N PRO A 262 -19.02 7.12 7.88
CA PRO A 262 -17.89 6.45 7.27
C PRO A 262 -17.75 4.96 7.60
N ALA A 263 -18.08 4.55 8.82
CA ALA A 263 -18.02 3.14 9.20
C ALA A 263 -19.12 2.32 8.53
N LEU A 264 -20.36 2.84 8.49
CA LEU A 264 -21.45 2.13 7.83
C LEU A 264 -21.22 2.03 6.32
N ALA A 265 -20.88 3.13 5.68
CA ALA A 265 -20.61 3.18 4.24
C ALA A 265 -19.48 2.20 3.83
N LEU A 266 -18.40 2.14 4.62
CA LEU A 266 -17.32 1.19 4.38
C LEU A 266 -17.79 -0.27 4.52
N ALA A 267 -18.56 -0.58 5.57
CA ALA A 267 -19.08 -1.93 5.75
C ALA A 267 -19.95 -2.36 4.57
N GLU A 268 -20.89 -1.53 4.13
CA GLU A 268 -21.76 -1.81 2.99
C GLU A 268 -20.97 -1.96 1.68
N MET A 269 -19.94 -1.16 1.49
CA MET A 269 -19.08 -1.20 0.30
C MET A 269 -18.28 -2.51 0.24
N LEU A 270 -17.69 -2.92 1.36
CA LEU A 270 -16.90 -4.15 1.45
C LEU A 270 -17.77 -5.39 1.27
N LEU A 271 -18.94 -5.44 1.93
CA LEU A 271 -19.87 -6.57 1.82
C LEU A 271 -20.38 -6.74 0.38
N ARG A 272 -20.64 -5.64 -0.33
CA ARG A 272 -21.03 -5.69 -1.75
C ARG A 272 -19.86 -6.09 -2.65
N GLY A 273 -18.69 -5.46 -2.48
CA GLY A 273 -17.53 -5.67 -3.34
C GLY A 273 -16.92 -7.06 -3.20
N ALA A 274 -17.07 -7.70 -2.04
CA ALA A 274 -16.60 -9.06 -1.84
C ALA A 274 -17.40 -10.11 -2.62
N GLU A 275 -18.63 -9.79 -3.05
CA GLU A 275 -19.54 -10.69 -3.76
C GLU A 275 -19.71 -12.06 -3.08
N ASN A 276 -19.46 -12.13 -1.78
CA ASN A 276 -19.56 -13.34 -0.98
C ASN A 276 -20.91 -13.35 -0.23
N PRO A 277 -21.84 -14.23 -0.59
CA PRO A 277 -23.20 -14.27 0.00
C PRO A 277 -23.21 -14.66 1.47
N ARG A 278 -22.11 -15.18 2.02
CA ARG A 278 -22.00 -15.56 3.43
C ARG A 278 -21.77 -14.37 4.34
N PHE A 279 -21.11 -13.30 3.85
CA PHE A 279 -20.74 -12.15 4.66
C PHE A 279 -21.95 -11.28 5.02
N SER A 280 -22.07 -10.94 6.29
CA SER A 280 -23.15 -10.10 6.81
C SER A 280 -22.68 -9.10 7.86
N ARG A 281 -21.50 -9.24 8.43
CA ARG A 281 -20.97 -8.41 9.51
C ARG A 281 -19.54 -7.95 9.21
N VAL A 282 -19.22 -6.75 9.68
CA VAL A 282 -17.87 -6.17 9.61
C VAL A 282 -17.42 -5.75 11.00
N PHE A 283 -16.27 -6.25 11.42
CA PHE A 283 -15.57 -5.82 12.62
C PHE A 283 -14.39 -4.93 12.24
N TYR A 284 -14.10 -3.90 13.03
CA TYR A 284 -13.02 -2.94 12.79
C TYR A 284 -11.89 -3.08 13.78
N SER A 285 -10.65 -3.07 13.28
CA SER A 285 -9.42 -2.93 14.05
C SER A 285 -8.44 -2.00 13.32
N ASP A 286 -7.19 -1.92 13.75
CA ASP A 286 -6.23 -0.94 13.24
C ASP A 286 -5.15 -1.53 12.32
N ASN A 287 -4.89 -2.85 12.39
CA ASN A 287 -3.88 -3.50 11.56
C ASN A 287 -4.22 -4.97 11.30
N GLY A 288 -3.55 -5.59 10.31
CA GLY A 288 -3.81 -6.95 9.89
C GLY A 288 -3.61 -7.99 10.98
N SER A 289 -2.59 -7.84 11.84
CA SER A 289 -2.34 -8.78 12.93
C SER A 289 -3.49 -8.83 13.93
N THR A 290 -4.00 -7.66 14.33
CA THR A 290 -5.18 -7.55 15.20
C THR A 290 -6.42 -8.12 14.52
N GLY A 291 -6.60 -7.85 13.22
CA GLY A 291 -7.72 -8.39 12.45
C GLY A 291 -7.69 -9.92 12.35
N CYS A 292 -6.52 -10.52 12.10
CA CYS A 292 -6.33 -11.97 12.09
C CYS A 292 -6.59 -12.60 13.46
N GLU A 293 -6.14 -11.95 14.53
CA GLU A 293 -6.41 -12.42 15.89
C GLU A 293 -7.92 -12.39 16.22
N VAL A 294 -8.62 -11.34 15.77
CA VAL A 294 -10.10 -11.27 15.87
C VAL A 294 -10.75 -12.39 15.07
N ALA A 295 -10.33 -12.62 13.83
CA ALA A 295 -10.85 -13.67 12.98
C ALA A 295 -10.72 -15.07 13.61
N VAL A 296 -9.55 -15.35 14.20
CA VAL A 296 -9.30 -16.62 14.90
C VAL A 296 -10.19 -16.75 16.14
N LYS A 297 -10.34 -15.69 16.95
CA LYS A 297 -11.28 -15.70 18.10
C LYS A 297 -12.70 -15.99 17.66
N MET A 298 -13.15 -15.39 16.54
CA MET A 298 -14.47 -15.67 15.95
C MET A 298 -14.62 -17.12 15.54
N ALA A 299 -13.68 -17.65 14.77
CA ALA A 299 -13.72 -19.02 14.26
C ALA A 299 -13.66 -20.06 15.35
N LEU A 300 -12.71 -19.94 16.29
CA LEU A 300 -12.52 -20.90 17.37
C LEU A 300 -13.74 -20.95 18.32
N ARG A 301 -14.35 -19.79 18.62
CA ARG A 301 -15.57 -19.74 19.43
C ARG A 301 -16.74 -20.43 18.71
N ALA A 302 -16.95 -20.14 17.43
CA ALA A 302 -18.00 -20.75 16.64
C ALA A 302 -17.84 -22.29 16.57
N ALA A 303 -16.62 -22.78 16.32
CA ALA A 303 -16.32 -24.19 16.27
C ALA A 303 -16.50 -24.87 17.64
N ARG A 304 -16.00 -24.23 18.71
CA ARG A 304 -16.15 -24.75 20.08
C ARG A 304 -17.59 -24.94 20.47
N LEU A 305 -18.45 -24.01 20.17
CA LEU A 305 -19.89 -24.10 20.45
C LEU A 305 -20.55 -25.19 19.62
N ARG A 306 -20.29 -25.26 18.32
CA ARG A 306 -20.88 -26.25 17.43
C ARG A 306 -20.52 -27.71 17.82
N TYR A 307 -19.26 -27.91 18.19
CA TYR A 307 -18.75 -29.23 18.54
C TYR A 307 -18.84 -29.59 20.03
N GLY A 308 -19.41 -28.71 20.86
CA GLY A 308 -19.57 -28.90 22.28
C GLY A 308 -18.28 -29.10 23.07
N TRP A 309 -17.19 -28.47 22.62
CA TRP A 309 -15.89 -28.56 23.28
C TRP A 309 -15.83 -27.73 24.56
N GLY A 310 -15.27 -28.31 25.62
CA GLY A 310 -15.09 -27.64 26.89
C GLY A 310 -13.99 -26.59 26.90
N PRO A 311 -13.93 -25.75 27.94
CA PRO A 311 -12.94 -24.65 28.03
C PRO A 311 -11.50 -25.15 28.07
N ASN A 312 -11.25 -26.39 28.53
CA ASN A 312 -9.91 -26.96 28.63
C ASN A 312 -9.47 -27.74 27.38
N ASP A 313 -10.35 -27.88 26.38
CA ASP A 313 -9.97 -28.51 25.13
C ASP A 313 -8.97 -27.68 24.39
N ASN A 314 -7.84 -28.31 23.99
CA ASN A 314 -6.82 -27.65 23.17
C ASN A 314 -7.26 -27.68 21.71
N VAL A 315 -7.71 -26.53 21.23
CA VAL A 315 -8.21 -26.36 19.86
C VAL A 315 -7.17 -25.64 19.02
N HIS A 316 -6.81 -26.23 17.89
CA HIS A 316 -5.80 -25.75 16.96
C HIS A 316 -6.42 -25.18 15.68
N ILE A 317 -5.58 -24.63 14.81
CA ILE A 317 -5.97 -24.26 13.44
C ILE A 317 -5.31 -25.18 12.41
N LEU A 318 -5.92 -25.29 11.24
CA LEU A 318 -5.28 -25.79 10.02
C LEU A 318 -4.73 -24.60 9.22
N GLY A 319 -3.55 -24.72 8.68
CA GLY A 319 -2.90 -23.66 7.88
C GLY A 319 -1.95 -24.24 6.83
N LEU A 320 -1.20 -23.35 6.21
CA LEU A 320 -0.14 -23.69 5.24
C LEU A 320 1.22 -23.33 5.83
N LYS A 321 2.25 -24.14 5.56
CA LYS A 321 3.63 -23.83 5.93
C LYS A 321 4.08 -22.51 5.31
N GLY A 322 4.88 -21.73 6.01
CA GLY A 322 5.34 -20.43 5.55
C GLY A 322 4.28 -19.35 5.56
N SER A 323 3.08 -19.56 6.12
CA SER A 323 2.10 -18.49 6.31
C SER A 323 2.55 -17.47 7.36
N TYR A 324 2.04 -16.25 7.23
CA TYR A 324 2.28 -15.16 8.18
C TYR A 324 1.00 -14.35 8.37
N HIS A 325 0.53 -14.28 9.61
CA HIS A 325 -0.74 -13.65 9.95
C HIS A 325 -0.59 -12.42 10.86
N GLY A 326 0.65 -12.04 11.19
CA GLY A 326 0.95 -10.90 12.03
C GLY A 326 1.83 -11.25 13.24
N ASP A 327 2.15 -10.23 14.04
CA ASP A 327 3.15 -10.33 15.13
C ASP A 327 2.54 -10.31 16.54
N THR A 328 1.23 -10.17 16.70
CA THR A 328 0.58 -10.40 17.98
C THR A 328 0.59 -11.89 18.30
N ILE A 329 0.66 -12.25 19.57
CA ILE A 329 0.87 -13.65 19.99
C ILE A 329 -0.20 -14.60 19.43
N GLY A 330 -1.47 -14.19 19.44
CA GLY A 330 -2.53 -15.02 18.89
C GLY A 330 -2.43 -15.22 17.37
N ALA A 331 -1.99 -14.21 16.64
CA ALA A 331 -1.73 -14.31 15.20
C ALA A 331 -0.47 -15.13 14.91
N MET A 332 0.60 -14.97 15.70
CA MET A 332 1.83 -15.79 15.59
C MET A 332 1.56 -17.29 15.81
N ASP A 333 0.72 -17.62 16.80
CA ASP A 333 0.35 -19.00 17.10
C ASP A 333 -0.38 -19.71 15.94
N CYS A 334 -0.90 -18.96 14.98
CA CYS A 334 -1.52 -19.49 13.76
C CYS A 334 -0.51 -19.84 12.66
N ALA A 335 0.75 -19.45 12.78
CA ALA A 335 1.83 -19.79 11.85
C ALA A 335 2.74 -20.88 12.43
N GLU A 336 3.39 -21.67 11.55
CA GLU A 336 4.36 -22.67 11.99
C GLU A 336 5.60 -22.03 12.63
N PRO A 337 6.41 -22.76 13.40
CA PRO A 337 7.71 -22.27 13.88
C PRO A 337 8.59 -21.81 12.71
N CYS A 338 8.98 -20.55 12.74
CA CYS A 338 9.78 -19.92 11.68
C CYS A 338 10.64 -18.80 12.24
N VAL A 339 11.40 -18.14 11.37
CA VAL A 339 12.31 -17.05 11.75
C VAL A 339 11.63 -15.87 12.44
N TYR A 340 10.32 -15.70 12.28
CA TYR A 340 9.56 -14.59 12.86
C TYR A 340 9.08 -14.87 14.29
N ASN A 341 8.89 -16.13 14.69
CA ASN A 341 8.21 -16.49 15.92
C ASN A 341 8.97 -17.48 16.83
N GLU A 342 9.89 -18.31 16.29
CA GLU A 342 10.60 -19.36 17.05
C GLU A 342 11.39 -18.87 18.26
N LYS A 343 11.73 -17.57 18.31
CA LYS A 343 12.48 -16.93 19.41
C LYS A 343 11.62 -16.07 20.32
N ILE A 344 10.31 -16.13 20.17
CA ILE A 344 9.34 -15.39 21.02
C ILE A 344 8.90 -16.32 22.15
N GLU A 345 9.13 -15.91 23.40
CA GLU A 345 8.95 -16.75 24.61
C GLU A 345 7.53 -17.29 24.80
N TRP A 346 6.50 -16.57 24.35
CA TRP A 346 5.10 -16.97 24.49
C TRP A 346 4.53 -17.69 23.26
N TYR A 347 5.32 -17.84 22.22
CA TYR A 347 4.90 -18.56 21.04
C TYR A 347 4.83 -20.06 21.31
N GLU A 348 3.71 -20.69 20.97
CA GLU A 348 3.45 -22.14 21.18
C GLU A 348 3.21 -22.88 19.86
N GLY A 349 2.77 -22.19 18.80
CA GLY A 349 2.43 -22.80 17.53
C GLY A 349 1.19 -23.68 17.62
N LYS A 350 0.00 -23.08 17.59
CA LYS A 350 -1.28 -23.76 17.80
C LYS A 350 -1.93 -24.22 16.49
N GLY A 351 -1.23 -25.04 15.71
CA GLY A 351 -1.75 -25.48 14.43
C GLY A 351 -1.18 -26.77 13.88
N TYR A 352 -1.69 -27.14 12.72
CA TYR A 352 -1.08 -28.06 11.78
C TYR A 352 -1.00 -27.35 10.43
N TRP A 353 0.17 -27.38 9.82
CA TRP A 353 0.46 -26.67 8.59
C TRP A 353 0.83 -27.63 7.48
N PHE A 354 0.04 -27.59 6.40
CA PHE A 354 0.26 -28.45 5.24
C PHE A 354 1.45 -27.97 4.42
N ASP A 355 2.24 -28.93 3.90
CA ASP A 355 3.06 -28.72 2.71
C ASP A 355 2.12 -28.67 1.48
N TYR A 356 2.53 -27.96 0.43
CA TYR A 356 1.68 -27.69 -0.73
C TYR A 356 2.51 -27.52 -2.01
N PRO A 357 1.91 -27.76 -3.19
CA PRO A 357 2.52 -27.43 -4.47
C PRO A 357 2.55 -25.92 -4.72
N THR A 358 3.58 -25.47 -5.42
CA THR A 358 3.78 -24.05 -5.77
C THR A 358 3.77 -23.83 -7.27
N ILE A 359 3.49 -22.58 -7.70
CA ILE A 359 3.45 -22.18 -9.10
C ILE A 359 4.60 -21.20 -9.39
N GLN A 360 5.33 -21.44 -10.49
CA GLN A 360 6.33 -20.52 -11.03
C GLN A 360 6.42 -20.62 -12.53
N CYS A 361 6.79 -19.54 -13.21
CA CYS A 361 7.21 -19.55 -14.61
C CYS A 361 8.70 -19.88 -14.67
N VAL A 362 9.05 -20.96 -15.36
CA VAL A 362 10.42 -21.46 -15.55
C VAL A 362 10.63 -21.77 -17.03
N LYS A 363 11.58 -21.11 -17.66
CA LYS A 363 11.87 -21.26 -19.10
C LYS A 363 10.60 -21.12 -19.98
N GLY A 364 9.81 -20.09 -19.69
CA GLY A 364 8.58 -19.77 -20.44
C GLY A 364 7.39 -20.69 -20.17
N LYS A 365 7.46 -21.59 -19.19
CA LYS A 365 6.37 -22.50 -18.84
C LYS A 365 5.96 -22.32 -17.40
N TRP A 366 4.67 -22.34 -17.12
CA TRP A 366 4.13 -22.36 -15.79
C TRP A 366 4.22 -23.77 -15.24
N VAL A 367 4.89 -23.92 -14.11
CA VAL A 367 5.22 -25.22 -13.52
C VAL A 367 4.56 -25.32 -12.16
N VAL A 368 3.85 -26.43 -11.95
CA VAL A 368 3.40 -26.87 -10.63
C VAL A 368 4.54 -27.64 -9.99
N ASN A 369 5.21 -27.07 -9.00
CA ASN A 369 6.31 -27.70 -8.27
C ASN A 369 5.74 -28.45 -7.06
N VAL A 370 5.87 -29.76 -7.03
CA VAL A 370 5.48 -30.60 -5.89
C VAL A 370 6.72 -30.79 -5.00
N PRO A 371 6.64 -30.44 -3.70
CA PRO A 371 7.70 -30.71 -2.73
C PRO A 371 8.08 -32.20 -2.73
N GLU A 372 9.37 -32.49 -2.56
CA GLU A 372 9.87 -33.88 -2.56
C GLU A 372 9.13 -34.78 -1.57
N ALA A 373 8.86 -34.25 -0.38
CA ALA A 373 8.12 -34.97 0.67
C ALA A 373 6.67 -35.35 0.29
N LEU A 374 6.09 -34.76 -0.76
CA LEU A 374 4.73 -35.00 -1.23
C LEU A 374 4.65 -35.80 -2.53
N ARG A 375 5.79 -36.14 -3.16
CA ARG A 375 5.78 -36.79 -4.48
C ARG A 375 5.15 -38.17 -4.47
N ASP A 376 5.29 -38.93 -3.39
CA ASP A 376 4.67 -40.22 -3.25
C ASP A 376 3.12 -40.16 -3.25
N ASP A 377 2.56 -39.10 -2.65
CA ASP A 377 1.12 -38.89 -2.55
C ASP A 377 0.55 -38.14 -3.78
N LEU A 378 1.26 -37.10 -4.23
CA LEU A 378 0.74 -36.17 -5.23
C LEU A 378 1.32 -36.41 -6.64
N GLY A 379 2.39 -37.21 -6.75
CA GLY A 379 3.13 -37.43 -7.99
C GLY A 379 4.10 -36.28 -8.31
N GLU A 380 4.74 -36.41 -9.48
CA GLU A 380 5.61 -35.36 -10.01
C GLU A 380 4.77 -34.14 -10.40
N GLY A 381 5.40 -32.97 -10.37
CA GLY A 381 4.76 -31.73 -10.80
C GLY A 381 4.35 -31.75 -12.27
N SER A 382 3.50 -30.85 -12.65
CA SER A 382 3.00 -30.68 -14.02
C SER A 382 3.41 -29.35 -14.64
N GLN A 383 3.35 -29.28 -15.97
CA GLN A 383 3.54 -28.04 -16.71
C GLN A 383 2.20 -27.57 -17.28
N LEU A 384 1.94 -26.30 -17.11
CA LEU A 384 0.78 -25.59 -17.63
C LEU A 384 1.26 -24.60 -18.70
N LYS A 385 0.43 -24.33 -19.68
CA LYS A 385 0.83 -23.51 -20.85
C LYS A 385 0.88 -22.02 -20.50
N SER A 386 -0.01 -21.60 -19.60
CA SER A 386 -0.18 -20.19 -19.27
C SER A 386 -0.69 -19.99 -17.84
N ILE A 387 -0.68 -18.74 -17.36
CA ILE A 387 -1.31 -18.37 -16.09
C ILE A 387 -2.82 -18.57 -16.14
N SER A 388 -3.43 -18.45 -17.30
CA SER A 388 -4.85 -18.72 -17.50
C SER A 388 -5.20 -20.18 -17.18
N GLU A 389 -4.35 -21.11 -17.60
CA GLU A 389 -4.53 -22.52 -17.29
C GLU A 389 -4.33 -22.79 -15.79
N VAL A 390 -3.47 -22.03 -15.10
CA VAL A 390 -3.31 -22.09 -13.62
C VAL A 390 -4.65 -21.82 -12.94
N PHE A 391 -5.37 -20.78 -13.39
CA PHE A 391 -6.62 -20.32 -12.80
C PHE A 391 -7.88 -20.90 -13.42
N ASN A 392 -7.77 -21.73 -14.46
CA ASN A 392 -8.92 -22.46 -14.99
C ASN A 392 -9.31 -23.62 -14.05
N LEU A 393 -9.82 -23.26 -12.86
CA LEU A 393 -10.19 -24.23 -11.85
C LEU A 393 -11.37 -25.11 -12.29
N GLU A 394 -12.30 -24.61 -13.10
CA GLU A 394 -13.41 -25.40 -13.61
C GLU A 394 -12.92 -26.66 -14.35
N SER A 395 -11.93 -26.49 -15.23
CA SER A 395 -11.27 -27.62 -15.89
C SER A 395 -10.44 -28.48 -14.94
N ARG A 396 -9.65 -27.81 -14.07
CA ARG A 396 -8.69 -28.50 -13.19
C ARG A 396 -9.38 -29.32 -12.07
N LEU A 397 -10.56 -28.95 -11.59
CA LEU A 397 -11.37 -29.70 -10.62
C LEU A 397 -11.81 -31.07 -11.15
N ASN A 398 -11.84 -31.25 -12.46
CA ASN A 398 -12.21 -32.54 -13.09
C ASN A 398 -11.00 -33.45 -13.33
N THR A 399 -9.80 -33.09 -12.89
CA THR A 399 -8.56 -33.85 -13.14
C THR A 399 -8.24 -34.86 -12.04
N GLU A 400 -7.39 -35.84 -12.39
CA GLU A 400 -6.85 -36.79 -11.40
C GLU A 400 -5.95 -36.06 -10.35
N GLN A 401 -5.34 -34.93 -10.73
CA GLN A 401 -4.53 -34.14 -9.79
C GLN A 401 -5.35 -33.57 -8.64
N TYR A 402 -6.56 -33.08 -8.93
CA TYR A 402 -7.47 -32.63 -7.90
C TYR A 402 -7.83 -33.77 -6.91
N ARG A 403 -8.14 -34.95 -7.44
CA ARG A 403 -8.45 -36.14 -6.62
C ARG A 403 -7.28 -36.62 -5.77
N LYS A 404 -6.04 -36.46 -6.27
CA LYS A 404 -4.83 -36.72 -5.48
C LYS A 404 -4.70 -35.74 -4.32
N TYR A 405 -4.95 -34.46 -4.56
CA TYR A 405 -4.96 -33.45 -3.50
C TYR A 405 -6.01 -33.77 -2.44
N GLU A 406 -7.21 -34.10 -2.85
CA GLU A 406 -8.28 -34.48 -1.92
C GLU A 406 -7.87 -35.66 -1.06
N ARG A 407 -7.43 -36.78 -1.67
CA ARG A 407 -7.03 -38.01 -0.94
C ARG A 407 -5.88 -37.71 0.04
N TYR A 408 -4.88 -36.94 -0.36
CA TYR A 408 -3.79 -36.55 0.52
C TYR A 408 -4.31 -35.79 1.73
N ILE A 409 -5.11 -34.74 1.51
CA ILE A 409 -5.67 -33.90 2.57
C ILE A 409 -6.55 -34.77 3.52
N GLU A 410 -7.44 -35.59 2.99
CA GLU A 410 -8.28 -36.48 3.78
C GLU A 410 -7.44 -37.41 4.65
N SER A 411 -6.43 -38.08 4.07
CA SER A 411 -5.53 -38.99 4.81
C SER A 411 -4.79 -38.28 5.94
N VAL A 412 -4.37 -37.02 5.74
CA VAL A 412 -3.73 -36.22 6.80
C VAL A 412 -4.74 -35.90 7.90
N LEU A 413 -5.95 -35.46 7.56
CA LEU A 413 -6.98 -35.09 8.53
C LEU A 413 -7.44 -36.32 9.34
N GLU A 414 -7.58 -37.49 8.72
CA GLU A 414 -7.91 -38.77 9.40
C GLU A 414 -6.83 -39.14 10.44
N LYS A 415 -5.54 -39.01 10.07
CA LYS A 415 -4.42 -39.23 10.99
C LYS A 415 -4.44 -38.27 12.18
N LEU A 416 -4.74 -37.02 11.94
CA LEU A 416 -4.84 -36.01 12.98
C LEU A 416 -6.03 -36.22 13.90
N GLN A 417 -7.18 -36.63 13.36
CA GLN A 417 -8.35 -37.02 14.12
C GLN A 417 -8.05 -38.26 15.00
N ALA A 418 -7.45 -39.31 14.41
CA ALA A 418 -7.05 -40.53 15.15
C ALA A 418 -6.06 -40.22 16.29
N ALA A 419 -5.23 -39.19 16.13
CA ALA A 419 -4.34 -38.68 17.17
C ALA A 419 -5.07 -37.82 18.23
N GLY A 420 -6.38 -37.62 18.13
CA GLY A 420 -7.20 -36.87 19.07
C GLY A 420 -7.03 -35.36 18.97
N ARG A 421 -6.45 -34.82 17.87
CA ARG A 421 -6.30 -33.41 17.69
C ARG A 421 -7.63 -32.76 17.30
N LYS A 422 -7.90 -31.57 17.88
CA LYS A 422 -9.10 -30.76 17.60
C LYS A 422 -8.72 -29.53 16.84
N PHE A 423 -9.46 -29.22 15.78
CA PHE A 423 -9.25 -28.06 14.95
C PHE A 423 -10.50 -27.18 14.90
N GLY A 424 -10.36 -25.89 15.04
CA GLY A 424 -11.47 -24.94 15.09
C GLY A 424 -11.52 -23.96 13.93
N ALA A 425 -10.54 -23.95 13.05
CA ALA A 425 -10.50 -23.11 11.85
C ALA A 425 -9.56 -23.68 10.79
N LEU A 426 -9.86 -23.41 9.51
CA LEU A 426 -8.89 -23.40 8.43
C LEU A 426 -8.53 -21.94 8.14
N MET A 427 -7.26 -21.56 8.30
CA MET A 427 -6.77 -20.20 8.03
C MET A 427 -5.67 -20.21 7.00
N MET A 428 -5.77 -19.36 5.98
CA MET A 428 -4.72 -19.22 4.94
C MET A 428 -4.77 -17.88 4.24
N GLU A 429 -3.63 -17.47 3.70
CA GLU A 429 -3.51 -16.40 2.71
C GLU A 429 -3.92 -16.98 1.34
N PRO A 430 -4.97 -16.46 0.66
CA PRO A 430 -5.36 -17.00 -0.65
C PRO A 430 -4.34 -16.63 -1.72
N ILE A 431 -3.96 -17.59 -2.55
CA ILE A 431 -3.07 -17.53 -3.71
C ILE A 431 -1.61 -17.28 -3.34
N ILE A 432 -1.28 -16.22 -2.63
CA ILE A 432 0.11 -15.83 -2.34
C ILE A 432 0.34 -15.78 -0.83
N LEU A 433 1.35 -16.51 -0.37
CA LEU A 433 1.91 -16.31 0.96
C LEU A 433 2.91 -15.16 0.88
N GLY A 434 2.53 -14.00 1.41
CA GLY A 434 3.30 -12.76 1.24
C GLY A 434 4.63 -12.80 2.00
N ALA A 435 4.59 -12.62 3.31
CA ALA A 435 5.79 -12.54 4.17
C ALA A 435 6.54 -13.88 4.28
N GLY A 436 5.89 -14.98 4.01
CA GLY A 436 6.49 -16.30 3.97
C GLY A 436 7.48 -16.53 2.84
N GLY A 437 7.57 -15.59 1.88
CA GLY A 437 8.55 -15.69 0.80
C GLY A 437 8.00 -15.35 -0.59
N MET A 438 6.89 -14.64 -0.70
CA MET A 438 6.19 -14.38 -1.98
C MET A 438 5.92 -15.68 -2.73
N ILE A 439 5.34 -16.65 -2.03
CA ILE A 439 5.10 -17.99 -2.54
C ILE A 439 3.75 -18.05 -3.23
N PHE A 440 3.74 -18.38 -4.50
CA PHE A 440 2.51 -18.65 -5.24
C PHE A 440 2.09 -20.11 -5.00
N VAL A 441 1.09 -20.34 -4.18
CA VAL A 441 0.51 -21.67 -3.88
C VAL A 441 -0.34 -22.11 -5.06
N ASP A 442 -0.33 -23.40 -5.40
CA ASP A 442 -1.27 -23.91 -6.44
C ASP A 442 -2.72 -23.67 -6.01
N PRO A 443 -3.49 -22.83 -6.74
CA PRO A 443 -4.89 -22.53 -6.41
C PRO A 443 -5.76 -23.78 -6.30
N LEU A 444 -5.45 -24.80 -7.09
CA LEU A 444 -6.16 -26.08 -7.05
C LEU A 444 -6.00 -26.79 -5.70
N PHE A 445 -4.80 -26.70 -5.09
CA PHE A 445 -4.55 -27.28 -3.77
C PHE A 445 -5.29 -26.52 -2.66
N GLN A 446 -5.26 -25.19 -2.69
CA GLN A 446 -6.02 -24.38 -1.73
C GLN A 446 -7.53 -24.63 -1.85
N ARG A 447 -8.04 -24.73 -3.09
CA ARG A 447 -9.44 -25.11 -3.33
C ARG A 447 -9.77 -26.49 -2.78
N ALA A 448 -8.95 -27.51 -3.06
CA ALA A 448 -9.14 -28.85 -2.53
C ALA A 448 -9.16 -28.87 -0.99
N LEU A 449 -8.30 -28.07 -0.35
CA LEU A 449 -8.25 -27.99 1.11
C LEU A 449 -9.56 -27.44 1.69
N VAL A 450 -10.13 -26.38 1.09
CA VAL A 450 -11.45 -25.85 1.50
C VAL A 450 -12.55 -26.87 1.27
N ASP A 451 -12.57 -27.52 0.09
CA ASP A 451 -13.62 -28.46 -0.27
C ASP A 451 -13.61 -29.70 0.65
N VAL A 452 -12.42 -30.25 0.95
CA VAL A 452 -12.28 -31.39 1.86
C VAL A 452 -12.73 -31.02 3.28
N VAL A 453 -12.28 -29.89 3.80
CA VAL A 453 -12.68 -29.42 5.13
C VAL A 453 -14.20 -29.28 5.23
N ARG A 454 -14.83 -28.67 4.23
CA ARG A 454 -16.29 -28.44 4.26
C ARG A 454 -17.14 -29.68 4.13
N ARG A 455 -16.71 -30.65 3.32
CA ARG A 455 -17.49 -31.92 3.13
C ARG A 455 -17.26 -32.96 4.19
N SER A 456 -16.26 -32.77 5.07
CA SER A 456 -15.85 -33.77 6.06
C SER A 456 -16.05 -33.33 7.53
N PRO A 457 -17.25 -32.85 7.93
CA PRO A 457 -17.49 -32.38 9.30
C PRO A 457 -17.22 -33.47 10.34
N HIS A 458 -17.42 -34.76 9.98
CA HIS A 458 -17.16 -35.90 10.84
C HIS A 458 -15.70 -36.04 11.28
N LEU A 459 -14.77 -35.46 10.56
CA LEU A 459 -13.34 -35.45 10.92
C LEU A 459 -13.02 -34.46 12.04
N PHE A 460 -13.92 -33.53 12.35
CA PHE A 460 -13.68 -32.48 13.35
C PHE A 460 -14.50 -32.66 14.62
N GLY A 461 -15.65 -33.29 14.54
CA GLY A 461 -16.50 -33.56 15.70
C GLY A 461 -17.89 -34.12 15.35
N GLN A 462 -18.71 -34.35 16.36
CA GLN A 462 -20.08 -34.86 16.21
C GLN A 462 -21.11 -33.72 16.21
N GLY A 463 -20.83 -32.63 15.53
CA GLY A 463 -21.76 -31.50 15.39
C GLY A 463 -22.80 -31.74 14.29
N GLU A 464 -23.94 -31.09 14.40
CA GLU A 464 -24.98 -31.13 13.35
C GLU A 464 -24.45 -30.45 12.07
N THR A 465 -24.68 -31.09 10.93
CA THR A 465 -24.44 -30.46 9.62
C THR A 465 -25.52 -29.40 9.38
N PRO A 466 -25.18 -28.16 9.17
CA PRO A 466 -26.19 -27.13 8.96
C PRO A 466 -26.98 -27.37 7.67
N ASN A 467 -28.27 -27.10 7.69
CA ASN A 467 -29.14 -27.16 6.52
C ASN A 467 -29.00 -25.89 5.63
N ASP A 468 -28.55 -24.80 6.22
CA ASP A 468 -28.33 -23.54 5.49
C ASP A 468 -26.99 -23.59 4.73
N PRO A 469 -26.99 -23.46 3.40
CA PRO A 469 -25.77 -23.49 2.59
C PRO A 469 -24.84 -22.29 2.85
N LEU A 470 -25.35 -21.22 3.45
CA LEU A 470 -24.54 -20.07 3.84
C LEU A 470 -23.85 -20.24 5.21
N SER A 471 -24.26 -21.24 5.98
CA SER A 471 -23.58 -21.60 7.21
C SER A 471 -22.30 -22.37 6.94
N TRP A 472 -21.25 -22.11 7.74
CA TRP A 472 -20.01 -22.89 7.64
C TRP A 472 -20.23 -24.38 7.96
N SER A 473 -19.46 -25.25 7.29
CA SER A 473 -19.47 -26.70 7.50
C SER A 473 -18.05 -27.21 7.67
N GLY A 474 -17.87 -28.30 8.42
CA GLY A 474 -16.54 -28.77 8.80
C GLY A 474 -15.86 -27.77 9.74
N LEU A 475 -15.09 -26.87 9.21
CA LEU A 475 -14.47 -25.76 9.95
C LEU A 475 -14.84 -24.40 9.34
N PRO A 476 -14.90 -23.33 10.16
CA PRO A 476 -14.85 -22.00 9.62
C PRO A 476 -13.62 -21.80 8.75
N VAL A 477 -13.80 -21.24 7.53
CA VAL A 477 -12.72 -20.91 6.60
C VAL A 477 -12.41 -19.43 6.74
N VAL A 478 -11.18 -19.13 7.13
CA VAL A 478 -10.63 -17.77 7.30
C VAL A 478 -9.65 -17.47 6.19
N PHE A 479 -9.94 -16.47 5.37
CA PHE A 479 -9.00 -15.95 4.41
C PHE A 479 -8.33 -14.66 4.92
N ASP A 480 -7.01 -14.73 5.06
CA ASP A 480 -6.17 -13.57 5.32
C ASP A 480 -5.85 -12.86 4.00
N GLU A 481 -6.65 -11.87 3.66
CA GLU A 481 -6.47 -11.04 2.48
C GLU A 481 -5.76 -9.69 2.79
N VAL A 482 -5.09 -9.60 3.92
CA VAL A 482 -4.34 -8.41 4.34
C VAL A 482 -3.32 -7.97 3.29
N PHE A 483 -2.67 -8.92 2.62
CA PHE A 483 -1.77 -8.65 1.50
C PHE A 483 -2.45 -8.77 0.14
N THR A 484 -3.23 -9.82 -0.07
CA THR A 484 -3.69 -10.25 -1.39
C THR A 484 -4.97 -9.58 -1.87
N GLY A 485 -5.76 -9.00 -0.97
CA GLY A 485 -7.05 -8.40 -1.28
C GLY A 485 -6.99 -7.01 -1.91
N LEU A 486 -8.16 -6.48 -2.23
CA LEU A 486 -8.38 -5.12 -2.70
C LEU A 486 -7.52 -4.76 -3.93
N TYR A 487 -7.65 -5.57 -4.98
CA TYR A 487 -6.96 -5.42 -6.28
C TYR A 487 -5.43 -5.60 -6.25
N ARG A 488 -4.81 -5.98 -5.12
CA ARG A 488 -3.36 -6.25 -5.10
C ARG A 488 -2.96 -7.30 -6.14
N LEU A 489 -3.78 -8.35 -6.27
CA LEU A 489 -3.60 -9.41 -7.27
C LEU A 489 -4.49 -9.22 -8.51
N GLY A 490 -5.08 -8.03 -8.72
CA GLY A 490 -5.88 -7.71 -9.89
C GLY A 490 -7.39 -7.92 -9.72
N ARG A 491 -7.88 -8.37 -8.56
CA ARG A 491 -9.30 -8.54 -8.25
C ARG A 491 -9.63 -7.97 -6.87
N PHE A 492 -10.89 -7.62 -6.66
CA PHE A 492 -11.35 -7.11 -5.37
C PHE A 492 -11.01 -8.07 -4.23
N THR A 493 -11.27 -9.37 -4.39
CA THR A 493 -10.83 -10.41 -3.46
C THR A 493 -9.94 -11.44 -4.15
N ALA A 494 -8.90 -11.90 -3.48
CA ALA A 494 -8.09 -13.01 -3.96
C ALA A 494 -8.84 -14.36 -3.87
N ALA A 495 -9.81 -14.47 -2.96
CA ALA A 495 -10.71 -15.63 -2.84
C ALA A 495 -11.43 -15.96 -4.17
N SER A 496 -11.74 -14.94 -4.98
CA SER A 496 -12.40 -15.15 -6.28
C SER A 496 -11.59 -16.00 -7.26
N PHE A 497 -10.26 -16.04 -7.14
CA PHE A 497 -9.42 -16.95 -7.91
C PHE A 497 -9.57 -18.42 -7.49
N LEU A 498 -10.03 -18.68 -6.27
CA LEU A 498 -10.28 -20.04 -5.77
C LEU A 498 -11.70 -20.54 -6.10
N GLY A 499 -12.58 -19.65 -6.53
CA GLY A 499 -13.99 -19.97 -6.79
C GLY A 499 -14.71 -20.54 -5.55
N THR A 500 -14.35 -20.07 -4.36
CA THR A 500 -14.97 -20.50 -3.10
C THR A 500 -15.00 -19.33 -2.11
N ASP A 501 -16.08 -19.29 -1.31
CA ASP A 501 -16.35 -18.20 -0.36
C ASP A 501 -15.74 -18.49 1.01
N ALA A 502 -15.13 -17.49 1.64
CA ALA A 502 -14.73 -17.60 3.04
C ALA A 502 -15.93 -17.43 3.99
N ASP A 503 -15.77 -17.90 5.22
CA ASP A 503 -16.70 -17.58 6.33
C ASP A 503 -16.23 -16.33 7.11
N ILE A 504 -14.92 -16.06 7.07
CA ILE A 504 -14.30 -14.85 7.62
C ILE A 504 -13.21 -14.40 6.64
N SER A 505 -13.11 -13.07 6.37
CA SER A 505 -12.01 -12.49 5.60
C SER A 505 -11.46 -11.25 6.29
N VAL A 506 -10.13 -11.08 6.24
CA VAL A 506 -9.42 -9.97 6.87
C VAL A 506 -8.79 -9.07 5.81
N ASN A 507 -9.06 -7.76 5.84
CA ASN A 507 -8.53 -6.78 4.91
C ASN A 507 -7.86 -5.60 5.63
N ALA A 508 -6.66 -5.21 5.18
CA ALA A 508 -5.92 -4.06 5.70
C ALA A 508 -5.07 -3.43 4.58
N LYS A 509 -3.97 -2.77 4.91
CA LYS A 509 -2.97 -2.22 3.98
C LYS A 509 -3.60 -1.37 2.87
N LEU A 510 -3.81 -1.95 1.68
CA LEU A 510 -4.39 -1.25 0.53
C LEU A 510 -5.82 -0.73 0.80
N LEU A 511 -6.48 -1.22 1.84
CA LEU A 511 -7.79 -0.76 2.29
C LEU A 511 -7.87 0.78 2.41
N THR A 512 -6.80 1.41 2.89
CA THR A 512 -6.71 2.88 3.05
C THR A 512 -5.78 3.53 2.02
N GLY A 513 -5.39 2.80 0.97
CA GLY A 513 -4.36 3.26 0.03
C GLY A 513 -3.01 3.55 0.69
N GLY A 514 -2.77 3.01 1.89
CA GLY A 514 -1.55 3.21 2.66
C GLY A 514 -1.49 4.52 3.46
N LEU A 515 -2.53 5.35 3.45
CA LEU A 515 -2.48 6.66 4.12
C LEU A 515 -2.55 6.56 5.64
N VAL A 516 -3.43 5.70 6.17
CA VAL A 516 -3.66 5.55 7.62
C VAL A 516 -3.87 4.08 8.00
N PRO A 517 -3.55 3.67 9.23
CA PRO A 517 -3.85 2.33 9.72
C PRO A 517 -5.36 2.09 9.80
N LEU A 518 -5.82 0.97 9.26
CA LEU A 518 -7.16 0.40 9.45
C LEU A 518 -7.17 -1.06 9.02
N CYS A 519 -7.98 -1.86 9.68
CA CYS A 519 -8.26 -3.23 9.28
C CYS A 519 -9.74 -3.54 9.46
N THR A 520 -10.28 -4.37 8.59
CA THR A 520 -11.65 -4.90 8.69
C THR A 520 -11.62 -6.42 8.67
N THR A 521 -12.47 -7.03 9.50
CA THR A 521 -12.73 -8.46 9.53
C THR A 521 -14.20 -8.68 9.19
N MET A 522 -14.46 -9.18 7.97
CA MET A 522 -15.81 -9.56 7.53
C MET A 522 -16.13 -10.95 8.01
N ALA A 523 -17.35 -11.19 8.44
CA ALA A 523 -17.81 -12.50 8.94
C ALA A 523 -19.22 -12.84 8.46
N SER A 524 -19.49 -14.13 8.36
CA SER A 524 -20.81 -14.65 8.04
C SER A 524 -21.77 -14.54 9.23
N GLU A 525 -23.08 -14.55 8.95
CA GLU A 525 -24.10 -14.57 10.01
C GLU A 525 -23.94 -15.78 10.92
N SER A 526 -23.62 -16.95 10.38
CA SER A 526 -23.43 -18.18 11.17
C SER A 526 -22.23 -18.13 12.13
N ILE A 527 -21.24 -17.29 11.86
CA ILE A 527 -20.15 -16.97 12.79
C ILE A 527 -20.65 -15.98 13.85
N PHE A 528 -21.37 -14.94 13.43
CA PHE A 528 -21.89 -13.91 14.33
C PHE A 528 -22.89 -14.49 15.35
N ASP A 529 -23.74 -15.42 14.94
CA ASP A 529 -24.71 -16.10 15.79
C ASP A 529 -24.08 -16.82 17.00
N ALA A 530 -22.82 -17.28 16.86
CA ALA A 530 -22.08 -17.90 17.95
C ALA A 530 -21.78 -16.95 19.14
N PHE A 531 -22.00 -15.65 18.97
CA PHE A 531 -21.79 -14.63 19.99
C PHE A 531 -23.09 -14.01 20.50
N LYS A 532 -24.26 -14.49 20.01
CA LYS A 532 -25.57 -14.08 20.49
C LYS A 532 -25.95 -14.90 21.73
N SER A 533 -26.08 -14.25 22.86
CA SER A 533 -26.43 -14.88 24.16
C SER A 533 -27.08 -13.82 25.07
N ASP A 534 -27.81 -14.30 26.08
CA ASP A 534 -28.30 -13.47 27.17
C ASP A 534 -27.21 -13.10 28.17
N ASP A 535 -26.08 -13.82 28.16
CA ASP A 535 -24.90 -13.52 28.98
C ASP A 535 -23.97 -12.55 28.26
N LYS A 536 -23.77 -11.37 28.82
CA LYS A 536 -22.87 -10.33 28.30
C LYS A 536 -21.43 -10.82 28.13
N SER A 537 -20.99 -11.80 28.90
CA SER A 537 -19.64 -12.37 28.82
C SER A 537 -19.42 -13.23 27.57
N ASP A 538 -20.47 -13.66 26.91
CA ASP A 538 -20.39 -14.41 25.64
C ASP A 538 -20.11 -13.54 24.41
N ALA A 539 -20.14 -12.22 24.55
CA ALA A 539 -19.79 -11.30 23.49
C ALA A 539 -18.32 -11.50 23.02
N LEU A 540 -18.01 -11.11 21.81
CA LEU A 540 -16.63 -11.00 21.33
C LEU A 540 -15.92 -9.88 22.09
N LEU A 541 -15.28 -10.22 23.21
CA LEU A 541 -14.58 -9.27 24.08
C LEU A 541 -13.22 -8.87 23.48
N HIS A 542 -13.27 -8.10 22.41
CA HIS A 542 -12.13 -7.53 21.71
C HIS A 542 -12.49 -6.14 21.20
N GLY A 543 -11.55 -5.22 21.31
CA GLY A 543 -11.66 -3.85 20.82
C GLY A 543 -10.54 -3.00 21.37
N HIS A 544 -10.42 -1.80 20.88
CA HIS A 544 -9.49 -0.79 21.37
C HIS A 544 -10.11 0.61 21.26
N SER A 545 -9.49 1.62 21.87
CA SER A 545 -10.04 2.98 21.94
C SER A 545 -10.32 3.60 20.57
N TYR A 546 -9.63 3.17 19.50
CA TYR A 546 -9.78 3.67 18.15
C TYR A 546 -10.53 2.72 17.21
N THR A 547 -11.30 1.76 17.73
CA THR A 547 -12.15 0.89 16.92
C THR A 547 -13.03 1.71 15.99
N ALA A 548 -13.03 1.39 14.68
CA ALA A 548 -13.72 2.11 13.63
C ALA A 548 -13.43 3.62 13.61
N HIS A 549 -12.16 4.01 13.74
CA HIS A 549 -11.78 5.43 13.73
C HIS A 549 -12.29 6.13 12.47
N ALA A 550 -13.03 7.23 12.64
CA ALA A 550 -13.76 7.89 11.56
C ALA A 550 -12.85 8.32 10.39
N VAL A 551 -11.64 8.80 10.67
CA VAL A 551 -10.66 9.17 9.64
C VAL A 551 -10.24 7.95 8.82
N GLY A 552 -9.91 6.83 9.49
CA GLY A 552 -9.53 5.59 8.81
C GLY A 552 -10.65 5.07 7.92
N CYS A 553 -11.89 5.03 8.44
CA CYS A 553 -13.06 4.58 7.69
C CYS A 553 -13.35 5.49 6.47
N GLN A 554 -13.28 6.82 6.62
CA GLN A 554 -13.52 7.75 5.50
C GLN A 554 -12.45 7.60 4.41
N VAL A 555 -11.18 7.49 4.81
CA VAL A 555 -10.09 7.25 3.86
C VAL A 555 -10.28 5.92 3.14
N ALA A 556 -10.70 4.87 3.84
CA ALA A 556 -10.96 3.57 3.24
C ALA A 556 -12.14 3.60 2.24
N VAL A 557 -13.22 4.32 2.55
CA VAL A 557 -14.34 4.56 1.62
C VAL A 557 -13.81 5.18 0.32
N GLU A 558 -13.02 6.24 0.40
CA GLU A 558 -12.46 6.90 -0.78
C GLU A 558 -11.47 6.00 -1.53
N SER A 559 -10.62 5.26 -0.80
CA SER A 559 -9.65 4.35 -1.39
C SER A 559 -10.31 3.22 -2.18
N VAL A 560 -11.28 2.54 -1.56
CA VAL A 560 -12.00 1.43 -2.21
C VAL A 560 -12.82 1.96 -3.39
N GLN A 561 -13.51 3.09 -3.24
CA GLN A 561 -14.27 3.71 -4.32
C GLN A 561 -13.38 4.10 -5.50
N GLU A 562 -12.18 4.63 -5.24
CA GLU A 562 -11.23 4.99 -6.30
C GLU A 562 -10.80 3.74 -7.08
N MET A 563 -10.46 2.64 -6.41
CA MET A 563 -10.08 1.39 -7.07
C MET A 563 -11.24 0.77 -7.87
N GLN A 564 -12.47 0.78 -7.35
CA GLN A 564 -13.66 0.32 -8.07
C GLN A 564 -13.96 1.18 -9.31
N ASN A 565 -13.75 2.50 -9.21
CA ASN A 565 -13.88 3.39 -10.37
C ASN A 565 -12.80 3.09 -11.43
N MET A 566 -11.57 2.81 -11.01
CA MET A 566 -10.49 2.43 -11.92
C MET A 566 -10.82 1.14 -12.68
N GLU A 567 -11.33 0.12 -12.00
CA GLU A 567 -11.82 -1.12 -12.61
C GLU A 567 -12.93 -0.84 -13.64
N THR A 568 -13.95 -0.09 -13.23
CA THR A 568 -15.10 0.24 -14.10
C THR A 568 -14.69 1.07 -15.32
N GLN A 569 -13.65 1.89 -15.21
CA GLN A 569 -13.13 2.75 -16.27
C GLN A 569 -12.07 2.04 -17.14
N GLY A 570 -11.74 0.80 -16.85
CA GLY A 570 -10.73 0.04 -17.60
C GLY A 570 -9.30 0.59 -17.42
N ALA A 571 -8.97 1.10 -16.24
CA ALA A 571 -7.65 1.70 -16.00
C ALA A 571 -6.48 0.71 -16.21
N TRP A 572 -6.76 -0.59 -16.16
CA TRP A 572 -5.77 -1.66 -16.32
C TRP A 572 -5.90 -2.41 -17.64
N GLU A 573 -6.75 -1.96 -18.57
CA GLU A 573 -6.97 -2.62 -19.88
C GLU A 573 -5.67 -2.86 -20.65
N TRP A 574 -4.68 -1.97 -20.53
CA TRP A 574 -3.37 -2.15 -21.16
C TRP A 574 -2.64 -3.41 -20.65
N ALA A 575 -2.74 -3.71 -19.35
CA ALA A 575 -2.15 -4.89 -18.73
C ALA A 575 -3.02 -6.14 -19.00
N GLU A 576 -4.33 -6.01 -18.90
CA GLU A 576 -5.28 -7.08 -19.21
C GLU A 576 -5.13 -7.55 -20.66
N ASN A 577 -4.98 -6.63 -21.62
CA ASN A 577 -4.75 -6.96 -23.02
C ASN A 577 -3.42 -7.68 -23.29
N ASP A 578 -2.34 -7.33 -22.55
CA ASP A 578 -1.04 -8.01 -22.67
C ASP A 578 -1.11 -9.47 -22.21
N TRP A 579 -1.91 -9.75 -21.17
CA TRP A 579 -2.13 -11.09 -20.64
C TRP A 579 -3.37 -11.80 -21.17
N ALA A 580 -4.08 -11.19 -22.13
CA ALA A 580 -5.33 -11.73 -22.63
C ALA A 580 -5.17 -13.12 -23.25
N GLU A 581 -5.96 -14.06 -22.74
CA GLU A 581 -6.12 -15.42 -23.27
C GLU A 581 -7.61 -15.82 -23.16
N PRO A 582 -8.11 -16.74 -24.00
CA PRO A 582 -9.47 -17.21 -23.86
C PRO A 582 -9.73 -17.72 -22.45
N GLU A 583 -10.82 -17.27 -21.85
CA GLU A 583 -11.28 -17.67 -20.50
C GLU A 583 -10.38 -17.21 -19.32
N SER A 584 -9.39 -16.35 -19.54
CA SER A 584 -8.55 -15.81 -18.46
C SER A 584 -9.02 -14.46 -17.99
N GLN A 585 -9.06 -14.33 -16.66
CA GLN A 585 -9.22 -13.06 -15.96
C GLN A 585 -8.00 -12.74 -15.08
N ALA A 586 -6.90 -13.46 -15.27
CA ALA A 586 -5.64 -13.20 -14.57
C ALA A 586 -4.75 -12.32 -15.44
N TRP A 587 -4.29 -11.22 -14.88
CA TRP A 587 -3.43 -10.26 -15.53
C TRP A 587 -2.34 -9.75 -14.58
N SER A 588 -1.33 -9.10 -15.13
CA SER A 588 -0.29 -8.43 -14.34
C SER A 588 0.14 -7.12 -14.98
N ALA A 589 0.49 -6.13 -14.16
CA ALA A 589 1.15 -4.91 -14.61
C ALA A 589 2.54 -5.18 -15.21
N TRP A 590 3.16 -6.29 -14.89
CA TRP A 590 4.45 -6.73 -15.43
C TRP A 590 4.21 -7.48 -16.73
N SER A 591 4.82 -7.03 -17.83
CA SER A 591 4.50 -7.57 -19.14
C SER A 591 4.82 -9.06 -19.27
N ARG A 592 4.00 -9.76 -20.06
CA ARG A 592 4.15 -11.19 -20.33
C ARG A 592 5.51 -11.52 -20.91
N ASP A 593 5.99 -10.71 -21.86
CA ASP A 593 7.31 -10.87 -22.46
C ASP A 593 8.44 -10.66 -21.47
N PHE A 594 8.31 -9.69 -20.57
CA PHE A 594 9.28 -9.49 -19.49
C PHE A 594 9.36 -10.71 -18.57
N VAL A 595 8.23 -11.22 -18.10
CA VAL A 595 8.17 -12.42 -17.24
C VAL A 595 8.78 -13.63 -17.97
N ASN A 596 8.45 -13.80 -19.24
CA ASN A 596 9.03 -14.85 -20.06
C ASN A 596 10.57 -14.71 -20.17
N ASN A 597 11.08 -13.53 -20.47
CA ASN A 597 12.51 -13.26 -20.59
C ASN A 597 13.25 -13.54 -19.27
N VAL A 598 12.74 -13.04 -18.14
CA VAL A 598 13.30 -13.29 -16.80
C VAL A 598 13.34 -14.79 -16.51
N SER A 599 12.30 -15.55 -16.89
CA SER A 599 12.21 -16.99 -16.63
C SER A 599 13.31 -17.82 -17.32
N HIS A 600 13.94 -17.29 -18.38
CA HIS A 600 15.05 -17.93 -19.11
C HIS A 600 16.43 -17.55 -18.56
N ASN A 601 16.53 -16.58 -17.63
CA ASN A 601 17.80 -16.18 -17.04
C ASN A 601 18.41 -17.32 -16.20
N GLN A 602 19.70 -17.57 -16.36
CA GLN A 602 20.38 -18.68 -15.67
C GLN A 602 20.44 -18.50 -14.15
N GLN A 603 20.42 -17.26 -13.66
CA GLN A 603 20.42 -16.95 -12.23
C GLN A 603 19.04 -17.13 -11.58
N VAL A 604 17.98 -17.27 -12.40
CA VAL A 604 16.59 -17.36 -11.94
C VAL A 604 16.18 -18.82 -11.79
N LEU A 605 15.63 -19.18 -10.64
CA LEU A 605 14.96 -20.44 -10.38
C LEU A 605 13.54 -20.45 -10.95
N GLY A 606 12.85 -19.33 -10.80
CA GLY A 606 11.52 -19.12 -11.28
C GLY A 606 11.04 -17.69 -11.02
N VAL A 607 10.04 -17.28 -11.74
CA VAL A 607 9.41 -15.95 -11.63
C VAL A 607 7.89 -16.10 -11.70
N TRP A 608 7.19 -15.22 -11.02
CA TRP A 608 5.76 -15.06 -11.23
C TRP A 608 5.37 -13.58 -11.14
N ALA A 609 4.30 -13.24 -11.82
CA ALA A 609 3.68 -11.92 -11.76
C ALA A 609 2.16 -12.08 -11.76
N LEU A 610 1.46 -11.32 -10.89
CA LEU A 610 0.01 -11.33 -10.79
C LEU A 610 -0.46 -9.98 -10.22
N GLY A 611 -1.43 -9.35 -10.89
CA GLY A 611 -1.86 -8.00 -10.54
C GLY A 611 -0.68 -7.03 -10.49
N SER A 612 -0.48 -6.36 -9.38
CA SER A 612 0.60 -5.39 -9.20
C SER A 612 1.94 -6.00 -8.73
N VAL A 613 2.00 -7.31 -8.47
CA VAL A 613 3.14 -7.97 -7.82
C VAL A 613 4.01 -8.73 -8.81
N LEU A 614 5.33 -8.59 -8.65
CA LEU A 614 6.35 -9.41 -9.30
C LEU A 614 7.25 -10.04 -8.24
N ALA A 615 7.54 -11.33 -8.36
CA ALA A 615 8.54 -12.01 -7.53
C ALA A 615 9.47 -12.86 -8.39
N ILE A 616 10.77 -12.77 -8.12
CA ILE A 616 11.84 -13.47 -8.82
C ILE A 616 12.62 -14.29 -7.79
N SER A 617 12.59 -15.59 -7.92
CA SER A 617 13.39 -16.51 -7.09
C SER A 617 14.76 -16.73 -7.73
N LEU A 618 15.82 -16.39 -7.04
CA LEU A 618 17.20 -16.52 -7.53
C LEU A 618 17.85 -17.79 -7.04
N ARG A 619 18.80 -18.31 -7.83
CA ARG A 619 19.67 -19.44 -7.45
C ARG A 619 20.63 -19.00 -6.35
N ASP A 620 20.86 -19.89 -5.42
CA ASP A 620 21.84 -19.72 -4.38
C ASP A 620 22.51 -21.08 -4.13
N ASP A 621 23.81 -21.15 -4.31
CA ASP A 621 24.60 -22.38 -4.13
C ASP A 621 24.70 -22.76 -2.64
N ASP A 622 24.58 -21.80 -1.73
CA ASP A 622 24.56 -21.99 -0.28
C ASP A 622 23.19 -22.40 0.27
N GLY A 623 22.17 -22.51 -0.59
CA GLY A 623 20.81 -22.90 -0.26
C GLY A 623 19.80 -21.76 -0.37
N VAL A 624 18.54 -22.13 -0.57
CA VAL A 624 17.41 -21.20 -0.73
C VAL A 624 16.73 -20.89 0.62
N GLY A 625 15.91 -19.86 0.66
CA GLY A 625 15.09 -19.48 1.82
C GLY A 625 15.58 -18.19 2.50
N TYR A 626 14.97 -17.87 3.65
CA TYR A 626 15.13 -16.56 4.29
C TYR A 626 16.56 -16.12 4.61
N LYS A 627 17.46 -17.04 4.89
CA LYS A 627 18.87 -16.75 5.23
C LYS A 627 19.76 -16.48 4.01
N SER A 628 19.28 -16.77 2.80
CA SER A 628 20.01 -16.53 1.56
C SER A 628 20.24 -15.03 1.32
N LEU A 629 21.37 -14.71 0.71
CA LEU A 629 21.72 -13.35 0.29
C LEU A 629 21.70 -13.16 -1.23
N ALA A 630 21.28 -14.16 -2.00
CA ALA A 630 21.33 -14.14 -3.47
C ALA A 630 20.60 -12.91 -4.07
N ALA A 631 19.42 -12.58 -3.54
CA ALA A 631 18.66 -11.43 -4.02
C ALA A 631 19.23 -10.06 -3.62
N LYS A 632 20.19 -10.02 -2.70
CA LYS A 632 20.77 -8.77 -2.19
C LYS A 632 21.54 -7.99 -3.24
N LYS A 633 22.22 -8.67 -4.16
CA LYS A 633 22.97 -8.04 -5.25
C LYS A 633 22.02 -7.27 -6.18
N LEU A 634 20.91 -7.91 -6.56
CA LEU A 634 19.88 -7.28 -7.40
C LEU A 634 19.26 -6.07 -6.70
N GLN A 635 18.93 -6.20 -5.42
CA GLN A 635 18.42 -5.10 -4.61
C GLN A 635 19.41 -3.91 -4.57
N THR A 636 20.70 -4.19 -4.37
CA THR A 636 21.72 -3.14 -4.31
C THR A 636 21.85 -2.42 -5.65
N HIS A 637 21.86 -3.15 -6.76
CA HIS A 637 21.93 -2.55 -8.08
C HIS A 637 20.76 -1.63 -8.39
N LEU A 638 19.54 -2.04 -8.05
CA LEU A 638 18.35 -1.21 -8.21
C LEU A 638 18.38 0.04 -7.33
N ARG A 639 18.95 -0.07 -6.13
CA ARG A 639 19.16 1.08 -5.24
C ARG A 639 20.22 2.06 -5.77
N GLU A 640 21.22 1.60 -6.51
CA GLU A 640 22.19 2.45 -7.21
C GLU A 640 21.53 3.17 -8.39
N GLY A 641 20.65 2.48 -9.11
CA GLY A 641 19.80 3.05 -10.15
C GLY A 641 20.52 3.50 -11.39
N THR A 642 19.93 4.48 -12.09
CA THR A 642 20.41 5.00 -13.38
C THR A 642 21.20 6.32 -13.27
N GLY A 643 21.36 6.86 -12.08
CA GLY A 643 21.90 8.21 -11.84
C GLY A 643 20.81 9.28 -11.72
N SER A 644 19.71 9.19 -12.48
CA SER A 644 18.55 10.10 -12.38
C SER A 644 17.49 9.64 -11.39
N TRP A 645 17.28 8.35 -11.27
CA TRP A 645 16.38 7.73 -10.28
C TRP A 645 16.86 6.33 -9.90
N ASN A 646 16.34 5.82 -8.79
CA ASN A 646 16.59 4.44 -8.34
C ASN A 646 15.28 3.77 -7.90
N ALA A 647 15.36 2.49 -7.53
CA ALA A 647 14.20 1.76 -7.01
C ALA A 647 14.47 1.22 -5.61
N HIS A 648 13.57 1.56 -4.69
CA HIS A 648 13.50 0.92 -3.40
C HIS A 648 12.77 -0.42 -3.56
N SER A 649 13.42 -1.51 -3.23
CA SER A 649 12.87 -2.86 -3.33
C SER A 649 13.18 -3.65 -2.07
N ARG A 650 12.56 -4.82 -1.91
CA ARG A 650 12.80 -5.69 -0.77
C ARG A 650 13.12 -7.10 -1.22
N VAL A 651 13.72 -7.85 -0.31
CA VAL A 651 14.11 -9.24 -0.52
C VAL A 651 13.63 -10.10 0.65
N LEU A 652 13.26 -11.33 0.37
CA LEU A 652 12.96 -12.36 1.35
C LEU A 652 13.90 -13.54 1.05
N GLY A 653 15.11 -13.46 1.60
CA GLY A 653 16.16 -14.40 1.29
C GLY A 653 16.60 -14.36 -0.18
N ASN A 654 16.44 -15.47 -0.89
CA ASN A 654 16.72 -15.58 -2.33
C ASN A 654 15.59 -15.04 -3.22
N VAL A 655 14.49 -14.57 -2.65
CA VAL A 655 13.38 -13.99 -3.43
C VAL A 655 13.49 -12.47 -3.44
N PHE A 656 13.66 -11.93 -4.63
CA PHE A 656 13.50 -10.51 -4.91
C PHE A 656 12.04 -10.25 -5.29
N TYR A 657 11.44 -9.21 -4.72
CA TYR A 657 10.10 -8.78 -5.15
C TYR A 657 9.99 -7.27 -5.31
N VAL A 658 9.10 -6.89 -6.18
CA VAL A 658 8.74 -5.50 -6.45
C VAL A 658 7.26 -5.39 -6.79
N MET A 659 6.66 -4.28 -6.44
CA MET A 659 5.24 -4.00 -6.66
C MET A 659 5.05 -2.69 -7.39
N ALA A 660 4.04 -2.67 -8.24
CA ALA A 660 3.47 -1.45 -8.77
C ALA A 660 2.36 -0.93 -7.85
N GLY A 661 2.06 0.36 -7.91
CA GLY A 661 0.80 0.91 -7.43
C GLY A 661 -0.34 0.60 -8.42
N GLN A 662 -1.58 0.74 -7.98
CA GLN A 662 -2.74 0.59 -8.87
C GLN A 662 -2.81 1.71 -9.92
N LYS A 663 -2.18 2.86 -9.63
CA LYS A 663 -2.08 4.04 -10.50
C LYS A 663 -0.74 4.16 -11.24
N THR A 664 0.18 3.23 -11.05
CA THR A 664 1.48 3.25 -11.72
C THR A 664 1.28 3.18 -13.24
N SER A 665 1.93 4.08 -13.96
CA SER A 665 1.78 4.14 -15.42
C SER A 665 2.50 2.98 -16.11
N GLN A 666 2.01 2.60 -17.31
CA GLN A 666 2.66 1.62 -18.14
C GLN A 666 4.12 2.01 -18.42
N GLN A 667 4.39 3.29 -18.70
CA GLN A 667 5.75 3.78 -18.94
C GLN A 667 6.68 3.53 -17.73
N SER A 668 6.24 3.84 -16.52
CA SER A 668 7.05 3.61 -15.30
C SER A 668 7.36 2.12 -15.11
N ILE A 669 6.40 1.24 -15.44
CA ILE A 669 6.61 -0.22 -15.40
C ILE A 669 7.65 -0.65 -16.45
N GLU A 670 7.57 -0.15 -17.69
CA GLU A 670 8.51 -0.47 -18.77
C GLU A 670 9.95 -0.02 -18.42
N GLU A 671 10.11 1.17 -17.85
CA GLU A 671 11.39 1.67 -17.37
C GLU A 671 11.98 0.79 -16.26
N LEU A 672 11.15 0.37 -15.30
CA LEU A 672 11.57 -0.51 -14.20
C LEU A 672 11.91 -1.93 -14.70
N GLN A 673 11.16 -2.47 -15.66
CA GLN A 673 11.47 -3.73 -16.33
C GLN A 673 12.84 -3.66 -17.04
N GLY A 674 13.11 -2.56 -17.76
CA GLY A 674 14.41 -2.32 -18.41
C GLY A 674 15.57 -2.32 -17.40
N LEU A 675 15.39 -1.65 -16.26
CA LEU A 675 16.40 -1.62 -15.18
C LEU A 675 16.63 -3.02 -14.58
N LEU A 676 15.57 -3.80 -14.37
CA LEU A 676 15.63 -5.17 -13.86
C LEU A 676 16.36 -6.11 -14.82
N LEU A 677 16.04 -6.07 -16.12
CA LEU A 677 16.72 -6.88 -17.15
C LEU A 677 18.21 -6.54 -17.23
N GLY A 678 18.53 -5.24 -17.19
CA GLY A 678 19.93 -4.78 -17.16
C GLY A 678 20.70 -5.29 -15.93
N ALA A 679 20.05 -5.37 -14.78
CA ALA A 679 20.62 -5.88 -13.55
C ALA A 679 20.82 -7.40 -13.56
N LEU A 680 19.87 -8.14 -14.12
CA LEU A 680 19.94 -9.60 -14.24
C LEU A 680 20.92 -10.09 -15.32
N SER A 681 21.38 -9.20 -16.21
CA SER A 681 22.36 -9.51 -17.27
C SER A 681 23.81 -9.38 -16.81
N LYS A 682 24.05 -8.82 -15.63
CA LYS A 682 25.37 -8.64 -14.96
C LYS A 682 25.66 -9.78 -14.00
#